data_3a3134d59a4b80dd1cdc70b7eba7e9cf
#
_entry.id   3a3134d59a4b80dd1cdc70b7eba7e9cf
#
_cell.length_a   1.000
_cell.length_b   1.000
_cell.length_c   1.000
_cell.angle_alpha   90.00
_cell.angle_beta   90.00
_cell.angle_gamma   90.00
#
_symmetry.space_group_name_H-M   'P 1'
#
loop_
_entity.id
_entity.type
_entity.pdbx_description
1 polymer ?
#
loop_
_entity_poly.entity_id
_entity_poly.type
_entity_poly.pdbx_seq_one_letter_code
_entity_poly.pdbx_strand_id
1 'polypeptide(L)'
;TVARNAAGEDPSDSLVLDGSIGLDLQWVKVDGKLLASSDYLREAESLTIFNLPDQCVVSTEVFIKPHLNTTMMGLYRSRTMYCTQCEAEGFRDITYYLDRPDVMAEFTTTVVGDLQQYPILLSNGNPIDRGIIDGDRHFVTWHDPFKKPAYLFALVAGTLSVVNDSFVTSSGREVHLQIFVEEKDLDKCDHAMLSLKRSMRWDEEVYGREYDLDIFMIVAVDDFNMGAMENKGLNIFNTSAVLVNSKTSTDAAFQRVEAIVAHEYFHNWSGNRVTCRDWFQLSLKEGFTVFRDSQFSSDMNSPTVKRIEDVNILRTHQFAEDGGPMAHSVQPESYMEINNFYTVTIYEKGAEVVGMYHTLLGGENFRKGSDLYFDRHDGQAATVEDFVVAMEDASNRDLSQFRRWYKQSGTPVLTVTSSFDKQAATYTLNFKQYCPDTPGQTGKLPFVIPVRLGLVGAEGEDLVLNSEGHTQVIFEVTEVEQSLVIDNIAVEPVPSLLRGLSAPVKLDYQYSDEQLAHLMAYDTDGFNRWDAAQTLSLTTLQQLAEDSFEGLELTLNGNLIDAFARLLKDESLDPAMVALMLQLPGEALMHQLADTIHPAAIHDARNFVRVALAGALKDNLLDIYNRFNTPIDYRPEADQIGRRSLKNAALGYLMLVGDTGAELAWLQYQQADNMTDKAAALSALVNSPAAADYATQALKTFEQQYRDEALVMNLWLQIQAINSQSGGLSRVEALMEHSAFTMNNPNKVRSLIGGFCSANLVNFHSADGAGYRFLCDQILSLNKTNPQVAARLVTPLTRWKEFAEPHSQLMRSELQKIADEPGLVKDIYEIATKSL
;
A
#
# COMPACT_ATOMS: atom_id res chain seq x y z
N THR A 1 20.57 17.97 -25.33
CA THR A 1 21.61 19.01 -25.14
C THR A 1 22.05 18.97 -23.68
N VAL A 2 23.36 18.92 -23.44
CA VAL A 2 23.96 18.96 -22.11
C VAL A 2 24.64 20.31 -21.95
N ALA A 3 24.45 20.99 -20.82
CA ALA A 3 25.14 22.22 -20.47
C ALA A 3 25.81 22.05 -19.10
N ARG A 4 27.06 22.51 -18.98
CA ARG A 4 27.78 22.54 -17.71
C ARG A 4 27.14 23.59 -16.81
N ASN A 5 26.87 23.24 -15.54
CA ASN A 5 26.35 24.21 -14.59
C ASN A 5 27.43 25.24 -14.26
N ALA A 6 27.10 26.52 -14.33
CA ALA A 6 28.05 27.62 -14.07
C ALA A 6 28.59 27.69 -12.63
N ALA A 7 27.94 26.93 -11.70
CA ALA A 7 28.37 26.82 -10.32
C ALA A 7 29.17 25.53 -10.01
N GLY A 8 29.65 24.85 -11.06
CA GLY A 8 30.25 23.52 -10.92
C GLY A 8 31.54 23.52 -10.10
N GLU A 9 31.55 22.68 -9.09
CA GLU A 9 32.70 22.41 -8.21
C GLU A 9 33.71 21.43 -8.84
N ASP A 10 33.38 20.79 -10.00
CA ASP A 10 34.28 19.83 -10.66
C ASP A 10 34.69 20.33 -12.04
N PRO A 11 35.97 20.61 -12.25
CA PRO A 11 36.51 21.05 -13.55
C PRO A 11 36.74 19.89 -14.51
N SER A 12 36.17 18.71 -14.31
CA SER A 12 36.34 17.60 -15.25
C SER A 12 35.69 17.93 -16.60
N ASP A 13 36.48 17.81 -17.66
CA ASP A 13 35.99 17.95 -19.06
C ASP A 13 35.24 16.71 -19.52
N SER A 14 34.68 15.94 -18.62
CA SER A 14 34.00 14.67 -18.90
C SER A 14 32.56 14.68 -18.47
N LEU A 15 31.72 13.91 -19.15
CA LEU A 15 30.33 13.61 -18.85
C LEU A 15 30.19 12.12 -18.59
N VAL A 16 29.72 11.75 -17.42
CA VAL A 16 29.36 10.36 -17.08
C VAL A 16 27.86 10.19 -17.26
N LEU A 17 27.47 9.27 -18.12
CA LEU A 17 26.08 8.87 -18.35
C LEU A 17 25.87 7.49 -17.74
N ASP A 18 24.73 7.31 -17.03
CA ASP A 18 24.30 6.01 -16.57
C ASP A 18 23.85 5.14 -17.75
N GLY A 19 24.10 3.84 -17.67
CA GLY A 19 23.69 2.89 -18.69
C GLY A 19 24.01 1.45 -18.25
N SER A 20 23.08 0.52 -18.47
CA SER A 20 23.27 -0.87 -18.06
C SER A 20 24.16 -1.67 -19.01
N ILE A 21 24.67 -2.79 -18.54
CA ILE A 21 25.48 -3.73 -19.31
C ILE A 21 24.73 -4.29 -20.54
N GLY A 22 23.39 -4.26 -20.50
CA GLY A 22 22.52 -4.73 -21.60
C GLY A 22 22.50 -3.83 -22.83
N LEU A 23 23.00 -2.61 -22.74
CA LEU A 23 23.05 -1.67 -23.87
C LEU A 23 24.17 -2.05 -24.84
N ASP A 24 23.86 -2.36 -26.09
CA ASP A 24 24.85 -2.56 -27.16
C ASP A 24 25.09 -1.23 -27.88
N LEU A 25 26.14 -0.50 -27.47
CA LEU A 25 26.48 0.82 -27.97
C LEU A 25 27.01 0.73 -29.41
N GLN A 26 26.33 1.37 -30.36
CA GLN A 26 26.71 1.40 -31.76
C GLN A 26 27.65 2.56 -32.08
N TRP A 27 27.31 3.77 -31.60
CA TRP A 27 28.15 4.95 -31.79
C TRP A 27 27.80 6.05 -30.75
N VAL A 28 28.75 6.98 -30.60
CA VAL A 28 28.60 8.24 -29.83
C VAL A 28 28.93 9.40 -30.70
N LYS A 29 28.11 10.47 -30.67
CA LYS A 29 28.38 11.74 -31.34
C LYS A 29 28.28 12.90 -30.38
N VAL A 30 29.13 13.93 -30.61
CA VAL A 30 29.03 15.22 -29.93
C VAL A 30 28.92 16.29 -31.02
N ASP A 31 27.87 17.12 -30.94
CA ASP A 31 27.54 18.15 -31.94
C ASP A 31 27.51 17.58 -33.39
N GLY A 32 26.99 16.38 -33.55
CA GLY A 32 26.89 15.67 -34.82
C GLY A 32 28.19 14.99 -35.30
N LYS A 33 29.33 15.21 -34.60
CA LYS A 33 30.62 14.58 -34.94
C LYS A 33 30.76 13.23 -34.23
N LEU A 34 31.03 12.19 -35.02
CA LEU A 34 31.32 10.83 -34.52
C LEU A 34 32.62 10.84 -33.71
N LEU A 35 32.57 10.29 -32.51
CA LEU A 35 33.74 10.12 -31.62
C LEU A 35 34.52 8.85 -31.95
N ALA A 36 35.85 8.91 -31.75
CA ALA A 36 36.70 7.73 -31.79
C ALA A 36 36.59 6.98 -30.45
N SER A 37 36.91 5.69 -30.43
CA SER A 37 36.89 4.86 -29.21
C SER A 37 37.85 5.32 -28.10
N SER A 38 38.82 6.22 -28.43
CA SER A 38 39.70 6.87 -27.44
C SER A 38 39.04 8.07 -26.73
N ASP A 39 37.93 8.58 -27.26
CA ASP A 39 37.29 9.81 -26.78
C ASP A 39 36.21 9.52 -25.71
N TYR A 40 35.93 8.25 -25.44
CA TYR A 40 34.99 7.81 -24.42
C TYR A 40 35.43 6.47 -23.80
N LEU A 41 34.94 6.20 -22.59
CA LEU A 41 35.11 4.94 -21.86
C LEU A 41 33.74 4.33 -21.58
N ARG A 42 33.53 3.07 -21.97
CA ARG A 42 32.35 2.30 -21.62
C ARG A 42 32.70 1.34 -20.47
N GLU A 43 31.96 1.41 -19.40
CA GLU A 43 32.02 0.49 -18.26
C GLU A 43 30.73 -0.33 -18.16
N ALA A 44 30.58 -1.15 -17.13
CA ALA A 44 29.41 -2.02 -16.96
C ALA A 44 28.10 -1.21 -16.73
N GLU A 45 28.18 -0.09 -16.00
CA GLU A 45 27.03 0.71 -15.60
C GLU A 45 27.14 2.18 -16.04
N SER A 46 28.13 2.54 -16.90
CA SER A 46 28.34 3.91 -17.33
C SER A 46 28.98 4.06 -18.69
N LEU A 47 28.83 5.26 -19.26
CA LEU A 47 29.54 5.78 -20.44
C LEU A 47 30.14 7.14 -20.08
N THR A 48 31.48 7.22 -20.00
CA THR A 48 32.21 8.46 -19.75
C THR A 48 32.70 9.04 -21.08
N ILE A 49 32.30 10.26 -21.41
CA ILE A 49 32.71 10.99 -22.61
C ILE A 49 33.67 12.10 -22.18
N PHE A 50 34.85 12.16 -22.81
CA PHE A 50 35.94 13.09 -22.43
C PHE A 50 35.98 14.35 -23.30
N ASN A 51 36.59 15.40 -22.78
CA ASN A 51 36.92 16.66 -23.49
C ASN A 51 35.66 17.33 -24.11
N LEU A 52 34.60 17.43 -23.36
CA LEU A 52 33.36 18.06 -23.81
C LEU A 52 33.40 19.58 -23.65
N PRO A 53 32.82 20.35 -24.62
CA PRO A 53 32.60 21.80 -24.43
C PRO A 53 31.54 22.05 -23.33
N ASP A 54 31.51 23.31 -22.83
CA ASP A 54 30.57 23.71 -21.76
C ASP A 54 29.09 23.49 -22.12
N GLN A 55 28.77 23.50 -23.40
CA GLN A 55 27.46 23.17 -23.91
C GLN A 55 27.60 22.35 -25.20
N CYS A 56 26.94 21.24 -25.30
CA CYS A 56 27.00 20.39 -26.48
C CYS A 56 25.72 19.54 -26.62
N VAL A 57 25.58 18.96 -27.82
CA VAL A 57 24.57 17.93 -28.11
C VAL A 57 25.26 16.57 -28.10
N VAL A 58 24.96 15.73 -27.17
CA VAL A 58 25.39 14.32 -27.13
C VAL A 58 24.33 13.47 -27.80
N SER A 59 24.72 12.58 -28.69
CA SER A 59 23.87 11.59 -29.32
C SER A 59 24.49 10.21 -29.20
N THR A 60 23.68 9.23 -28.83
CA THR A 60 24.07 7.81 -28.76
C THR A 60 23.09 6.98 -29.57
N GLU A 61 23.58 5.90 -30.12
CA GLU A 61 22.74 4.84 -30.67
C GLU A 61 23.06 3.55 -29.92
N VAL A 62 22.01 2.93 -29.40
CA VAL A 62 22.10 1.65 -28.69
C VAL A 62 21.14 0.64 -29.31
N PHE A 63 21.51 -0.62 -29.23
CA PHE A 63 20.65 -1.75 -29.56
C PHE A 63 20.31 -2.53 -28.29
N ILE A 64 19.02 -2.79 -28.06
CA ILE A 64 18.52 -3.52 -26.90
C ILE A 64 17.59 -4.66 -27.33
N LYS A 65 17.34 -5.63 -26.44
CA LYS A 65 16.48 -6.79 -26.71
C LYS A 65 15.36 -6.89 -25.68
N PRO A 66 14.36 -5.98 -25.73
CA PRO A 66 13.34 -5.89 -24.69
C PRO A 66 12.45 -7.14 -24.59
N HIS A 67 12.35 -7.95 -25.66
CA HIS A 67 11.62 -9.22 -25.64
C HIS A 67 12.28 -10.32 -24.79
N LEU A 68 13.55 -10.15 -24.38
CA LEU A 68 14.28 -11.03 -23.48
C LEU A 68 14.35 -10.51 -22.06
N ASN A 69 13.85 -9.29 -21.83
CA ASN A 69 13.84 -8.67 -20.51
C ASN A 69 12.75 -9.27 -19.65
N THR A 70 13.14 -9.97 -18.58
CA THR A 70 12.23 -10.58 -17.60
C THR A 70 12.14 -9.83 -16.29
N THR A 71 13.02 -8.84 -16.07
CA THR A 71 13.04 -8.05 -14.83
C THR A 71 11.86 -7.07 -14.73
N MET A 72 11.24 -6.75 -15.89
CA MET A 72 10.17 -5.75 -16.02
C MET A 72 10.61 -4.33 -15.61
N MET A 73 11.90 -4.02 -15.76
CA MET A 73 12.48 -2.69 -15.61
C MET A 73 13.01 -2.21 -16.97
N GLY A 74 13.01 -0.91 -17.24
CA GLY A 74 13.31 -0.35 -18.56
C GLY A 74 12.21 -0.70 -19.56
N LEU A 75 12.59 -0.99 -20.80
CA LEU A 75 11.66 -1.43 -21.84
C LEU A 75 11.59 -2.97 -21.87
N TYR A 76 10.39 -3.52 -21.81
CA TYR A 76 10.17 -4.96 -21.84
C TYR A 76 8.90 -5.33 -22.61
N ARG A 77 8.68 -6.61 -22.82
CA ARG A 77 7.50 -7.14 -23.51
C ARG A 77 6.57 -7.81 -22.51
N SER A 78 5.32 -7.32 -22.44
CA SER A 78 4.22 -8.00 -21.78
C SER A 78 3.24 -8.50 -22.82
N ARG A 79 3.13 -9.82 -22.96
CA ARG A 79 2.25 -10.48 -23.93
C ARG A 79 2.40 -9.92 -25.36
N THR A 80 1.43 -9.10 -25.82
CA THR A 80 1.35 -8.55 -27.18
C THR A 80 1.88 -7.12 -27.31
N MET A 81 2.30 -6.49 -26.20
CA MET A 81 2.78 -5.12 -26.20
C MET A 81 4.18 -4.99 -25.63
N TYR A 82 4.88 -3.94 -26.04
CA TYR A 82 6.05 -3.42 -25.35
C TYR A 82 5.62 -2.26 -24.45
N CYS A 83 6.16 -2.19 -23.25
CA CYS A 83 5.92 -1.13 -22.27
C CYS A 83 7.17 -0.86 -21.46
N THR A 84 7.16 0.26 -20.72
CA THR A 84 8.28 0.68 -19.88
C THR A 84 7.93 0.70 -18.41
N GLN A 85 8.96 0.48 -17.56
CA GLN A 85 9.01 0.86 -16.15
C GLN A 85 10.36 1.53 -15.89
N CYS A 86 10.37 2.83 -15.62
CA CYS A 86 11.59 3.59 -15.46
C CYS A 86 11.88 4.02 -14.02
N GLU A 87 10.91 4.04 -13.12
CA GLU A 87 11.15 4.32 -11.71
C GLU A 87 11.68 3.07 -10.97
N ALA A 88 12.75 3.20 -10.19
CA ALA A 88 13.53 4.41 -9.91
C ALA A 88 14.62 4.67 -10.98
N GLU A 89 15.33 3.65 -11.47
CA GLU A 89 16.54 3.75 -12.28
C GLU A 89 16.48 2.87 -13.55
N GLY A 90 15.28 2.67 -14.12
CA GLY A 90 15.06 1.80 -15.29
C GLY A 90 15.30 2.50 -16.63
N PHE A 91 15.39 3.83 -16.69
CA PHE A 91 15.64 4.51 -17.96
C PHE A 91 17.04 4.19 -18.52
N ARG A 92 18.02 3.98 -17.65
CA ARG A 92 19.39 3.55 -17.99
C ARG A 92 19.47 2.17 -18.63
N ASP A 93 18.40 1.37 -18.56
CA ASP A 93 18.27 0.09 -19.28
C ASP A 93 17.79 0.26 -20.70
N ILE A 94 17.33 1.46 -21.08
CA ILE A 94 16.84 1.79 -22.42
C ILE A 94 17.94 2.47 -23.25
N THR A 95 18.62 3.46 -22.66
CA THR A 95 19.68 4.22 -23.29
C THR A 95 20.58 4.89 -22.26
N TYR A 96 21.75 5.37 -22.68
CA TYR A 96 22.63 6.17 -21.84
C TYR A 96 22.00 7.53 -21.52
N TYR A 97 21.94 7.89 -20.24
CA TYR A 97 21.34 9.14 -19.77
C TYR A 97 21.89 9.56 -18.40
N LEU A 98 21.66 10.81 -18.00
CA LEU A 98 21.81 11.25 -16.61
C LEU A 98 20.56 10.82 -15.83
N ASP A 99 20.53 9.56 -15.40
CA ASP A 99 19.33 8.91 -14.85
C ASP A 99 19.16 9.20 -13.35
N ARG A 100 18.92 10.47 -13.05
CA ARG A 100 18.72 11.00 -11.70
C ARG A 100 17.47 11.90 -11.70
N PRO A 101 16.72 11.95 -10.57
CA PRO A 101 15.47 12.70 -10.51
C PRO A 101 15.65 14.24 -10.55
N ASP A 102 16.83 14.78 -10.24
CA ASP A 102 17.14 16.21 -10.36
C ASP A 102 17.45 16.67 -11.79
N VAL A 103 17.65 15.76 -12.72
CA VAL A 103 17.91 16.07 -14.13
C VAL A 103 16.59 16.21 -14.87
N MET A 104 16.13 17.45 -14.92
CA MET A 104 14.85 17.84 -15.52
C MET A 104 15.02 18.25 -16.98
N ALA A 105 14.30 17.59 -17.90
CA ALA A 105 14.35 17.87 -19.33
C ALA A 105 12.99 17.82 -20.01
N GLU A 106 12.81 18.54 -21.11
CA GLU A 106 11.72 18.37 -22.05
C GLU A 106 11.99 17.15 -22.93
N PHE A 107 10.96 16.34 -23.16
CA PHE A 107 11.08 15.12 -23.94
C PHE A 107 10.30 15.23 -25.25
N THR A 108 10.96 14.94 -26.36
CA THR A 108 10.30 14.67 -27.65
C THR A 108 10.65 13.25 -28.07
N THR A 109 9.65 12.41 -28.19
CA THR A 109 9.80 10.97 -28.45
C THR A 109 9.12 10.59 -29.76
N THR A 110 9.89 10.08 -30.73
CA THR A 110 9.33 9.48 -31.92
C THR A 110 9.40 7.97 -31.82
N VAL A 111 8.25 7.32 -31.77
CA VAL A 111 8.11 5.87 -31.73
C VAL A 111 7.82 5.37 -33.14
N VAL A 112 8.59 4.39 -33.59
CA VAL A 112 8.42 3.76 -34.91
C VAL A 112 8.12 2.28 -34.72
N GLY A 113 7.09 1.78 -35.37
CA GLY A 113 6.68 0.37 -35.26
C GLY A 113 6.11 -0.19 -36.56
N ASP A 114 5.98 -1.50 -36.61
CA ASP A 114 5.22 -2.19 -37.64
C ASP A 114 3.73 -1.84 -37.49
N LEU A 115 3.09 -1.40 -38.56
CA LEU A 115 1.72 -0.90 -38.56
C LEU A 115 0.69 -1.98 -38.17
N GLN A 116 0.94 -3.24 -38.49
CA GLN A 116 0.02 -4.34 -38.20
C GLN A 116 0.23 -4.93 -36.80
N GLN A 117 1.50 -5.05 -36.37
CA GLN A 117 1.84 -5.63 -35.08
C GLN A 117 1.70 -4.64 -33.93
N TYR A 118 1.98 -3.36 -34.18
CA TYR A 118 1.96 -2.29 -33.18
C TYR A 118 1.19 -1.07 -33.69
N PRO A 119 -0.13 -1.20 -33.95
CA PRO A 119 -0.94 -0.09 -34.49
C PRO A 119 -1.06 1.08 -33.49
N ILE A 120 -0.82 0.85 -32.21
CA ILE A 120 -0.81 1.87 -31.16
C ILE A 120 0.64 2.13 -30.73
N LEU A 121 1.06 3.41 -30.81
CA LEU A 121 2.39 3.89 -30.40
C LEU A 121 2.20 5.09 -29.47
N LEU A 122 2.52 4.94 -28.17
CA LEU A 122 2.30 5.95 -27.14
C LEU A 122 3.60 6.37 -26.47
N SER A 123 3.65 7.63 -26.05
CA SER A 123 4.65 8.17 -25.13
C SER A 123 4.09 9.38 -24.36
N ASN A 124 4.92 10.04 -23.55
CA ASN A 124 4.54 11.17 -22.72
C ASN A 124 4.19 12.42 -23.54
N GLY A 125 3.27 13.23 -23.04
CA GLY A 125 2.90 14.53 -23.59
C GLY A 125 1.77 14.46 -24.62
N ASN A 126 1.74 15.44 -25.55
CA ASN A 126 0.77 15.49 -26.61
C ASN A 126 1.35 14.94 -27.93
N PRO A 127 0.57 14.24 -28.77
CA PRO A 127 1.05 13.82 -30.11
C PRO A 127 1.13 15.03 -31.04
N ILE A 128 2.31 15.24 -31.65
CA ILE A 128 2.57 16.40 -32.49
C ILE A 128 2.75 16.04 -33.96
N ASP A 129 3.11 14.80 -34.30
CA ASP A 129 3.28 14.34 -35.68
C ASP A 129 3.03 12.82 -35.76
N ARG A 130 2.55 12.36 -36.89
CA ARG A 130 2.35 10.94 -37.21
C ARG A 130 2.33 10.69 -38.72
N GLY A 131 2.74 9.50 -39.14
CA GLY A 131 2.73 9.15 -40.56
C GLY A 131 3.18 7.75 -40.86
N ILE A 132 3.15 7.40 -42.15
CA ILE A 132 3.69 6.14 -42.67
C ILE A 132 5.11 6.43 -43.19
N ILE A 133 6.06 5.56 -42.83
CA ILE A 133 7.48 5.70 -43.28
C ILE A 133 7.69 4.93 -44.56
N ASP A 134 7.38 3.61 -44.54
CA ASP A 134 7.57 2.73 -45.72
C ASP A 134 6.54 1.59 -45.59
N GLY A 135 5.58 1.50 -46.50
CA GLY A 135 4.53 0.47 -46.60
C GLY A 135 4.02 -0.21 -45.35
N ASP A 136 4.92 -0.71 -44.52
CA ASP A 136 4.63 -1.54 -43.34
C ASP A 136 4.94 -0.88 -41.99
N ARG A 137 5.63 0.28 -41.96
CA ARG A 137 5.99 0.97 -40.72
C ARG A 137 5.34 2.36 -40.65
N HIS A 138 4.94 2.70 -39.39
CA HIS A 138 4.41 4.00 -39.08
C HIS A 138 5.13 4.61 -37.88
N PHE A 139 4.91 5.89 -37.66
CA PHE A 139 5.45 6.59 -36.49
C PHE A 139 4.44 7.54 -35.87
N VAL A 140 4.66 7.81 -34.58
CA VAL A 140 4.03 8.89 -33.84
C VAL A 140 5.11 9.63 -33.05
N THR A 141 5.12 10.95 -33.17
CA THR A 141 5.99 11.84 -32.41
C THR A 141 5.19 12.51 -31.28
N TRP A 142 5.63 12.33 -30.08
CA TRP A 142 5.08 12.91 -28.86
C TRP A 142 5.98 14.00 -28.34
N HIS A 143 5.41 15.06 -27.78
CA HIS A 143 6.14 16.13 -27.11
C HIS A 143 5.53 16.42 -25.74
N ASP A 144 6.32 16.28 -24.70
CA ASP A 144 5.97 16.72 -23.35
C ASP A 144 6.65 18.08 -23.10
N PRO A 145 5.88 19.16 -23.02
CA PRO A 145 6.43 20.51 -22.86
C PRO A 145 6.88 20.79 -21.42
N PHE A 146 6.51 19.91 -20.48
CA PHE A 146 6.92 20.05 -19.08
C PHE A 146 8.21 19.30 -18.82
N LYS A 147 9.16 19.98 -18.17
CA LYS A 147 10.40 19.32 -17.77
C LYS A 147 10.11 18.24 -16.75
N LYS A 148 10.66 17.07 -16.97
CA LYS A 148 10.56 15.93 -16.09
C LYS A 148 11.86 15.15 -16.01
N PRO A 149 12.12 14.40 -14.92
CA PRO A 149 13.21 13.43 -14.84
C PRO A 149 12.91 12.19 -15.71
N ALA A 150 13.96 11.43 -16.00
CA ALA A 150 13.85 10.24 -16.85
C ALA A 150 12.99 9.12 -16.27
N TYR A 151 12.83 9.05 -14.94
CA TYR A 151 12.01 8.00 -14.31
C TYR A 151 10.52 8.10 -14.68
N LEU A 152 10.06 9.29 -15.11
CA LEU A 152 8.68 9.53 -15.58
C LEU A 152 8.48 9.25 -17.08
N PHE A 153 9.52 8.83 -17.77
CA PHE A 153 9.43 8.45 -19.18
C PHE A 153 8.59 7.19 -19.34
N ALA A 154 7.72 7.20 -20.35
CA ALA A 154 6.97 6.01 -20.74
C ALA A 154 6.90 5.87 -22.26
N LEU A 155 6.89 4.62 -22.71
CA LEU A 155 6.66 4.20 -24.07
C LEU A 155 5.81 2.93 -24.08
N VAL A 156 4.77 2.92 -24.92
CA VAL A 156 3.95 1.72 -25.17
C VAL A 156 3.79 1.51 -26.66
N ALA A 157 3.97 0.27 -27.11
CA ALA A 157 3.72 -0.14 -28.48
C ALA A 157 2.98 -1.47 -28.51
N GLY A 158 1.78 -1.54 -29.09
CA GLY A 158 1.00 -2.77 -29.04
C GLY A 158 -0.26 -2.77 -29.88
N THR A 159 -0.93 -3.93 -29.91
CA THR A 159 -2.28 -4.08 -30.44
C THR A 159 -3.27 -3.89 -29.29
N LEU A 160 -3.77 -2.66 -29.13
CA LEU A 160 -4.64 -2.28 -28.02
C LEU A 160 -5.94 -1.67 -28.54
N SER A 161 -7.00 -1.90 -27.78
CA SER A 161 -8.27 -1.19 -27.91
C SER A 161 -8.30 0.00 -26.94
N VAL A 162 -9.11 1.02 -27.24
CA VAL A 162 -9.17 2.25 -26.44
C VAL A 162 -10.59 2.58 -26.04
N VAL A 163 -10.77 2.92 -24.76
CA VAL A 163 -11.97 3.56 -24.22
C VAL A 163 -11.68 5.06 -24.14
N ASN A 164 -12.54 5.87 -24.77
CA ASN A 164 -12.38 7.32 -24.84
C ASN A 164 -13.47 8.02 -24.03
N ASP A 165 -13.10 9.09 -23.33
CA ASP A 165 -14.00 10.05 -22.68
C ASP A 165 -13.33 11.43 -22.66
N SER A 166 -13.96 12.41 -22.04
CA SER A 166 -13.37 13.73 -21.83
C SER A 166 -13.72 14.30 -20.46
N PHE A 167 -12.92 15.24 -20.01
CA PHE A 167 -13.15 16.03 -18.80
C PHE A 167 -12.95 17.51 -19.11
N VAL A 168 -13.86 18.35 -18.63
CA VAL A 168 -13.74 19.81 -18.73
C VAL A 168 -13.25 20.35 -17.38
N THR A 169 -12.06 20.96 -17.40
CA THR A 169 -11.43 21.55 -16.21
C THR A 169 -12.20 22.79 -15.73
N SER A 170 -11.92 23.25 -14.53
CA SER A 170 -12.54 24.46 -13.97
C SER A 170 -12.25 25.72 -14.78
N SER A 171 -11.11 25.80 -15.48
CA SER A 171 -10.79 26.88 -16.42
C SER A 171 -11.50 26.75 -17.77
N GLY A 172 -12.24 25.65 -18.02
CA GLY A 172 -12.99 25.41 -19.25
C GLY A 172 -12.20 24.71 -20.36
N ARG A 173 -11.01 24.20 -20.08
CA ARG A 173 -10.20 23.42 -21.03
C ARG A 173 -10.71 21.98 -21.09
N GLU A 174 -10.87 21.44 -22.27
CA GLU A 174 -11.22 20.04 -22.48
C GLU A 174 -9.95 19.16 -22.47
N VAL A 175 -9.97 18.09 -21.69
CA VAL A 175 -8.92 17.06 -21.62
C VAL A 175 -9.47 15.76 -22.17
N HIS A 176 -8.80 15.17 -23.15
CA HIS A 176 -9.16 13.85 -23.67
C HIS A 176 -8.65 12.76 -22.72
N LEU A 177 -9.55 11.85 -22.33
CA LEU A 177 -9.24 10.74 -21.46
C LEU A 177 -9.26 9.43 -22.24
N GLN A 178 -8.20 8.62 -22.12
CA GLN A 178 -8.06 7.38 -22.85
C GLN A 178 -7.57 6.25 -21.94
N ILE A 179 -8.25 5.10 -21.98
CA ILE A 179 -7.80 3.88 -21.32
C ILE A 179 -7.53 2.83 -22.41
N PHE A 180 -6.29 2.40 -22.52
CA PHE A 180 -5.81 1.41 -23.48
C PHE A 180 -5.73 0.03 -22.81
N VAL A 181 -6.37 -0.95 -23.43
CA VAL A 181 -6.47 -2.32 -22.90
C VAL A 181 -6.38 -3.34 -24.05
N GLU A 182 -6.15 -4.62 -23.74
CA GLU A 182 -6.42 -5.69 -24.68
C GLU A 182 -7.96 -5.78 -24.95
N GLU A 183 -8.36 -6.15 -26.16
CA GLU A 183 -9.77 -6.16 -26.59
C GLU A 183 -10.70 -6.90 -25.63
N LYS A 184 -10.22 -7.99 -25.01
CA LYS A 184 -10.97 -8.80 -24.03
C LYS A 184 -11.36 -8.03 -22.75
N ASP A 185 -10.74 -6.89 -22.49
CA ASP A 185 -10.89 -6.14 -21.24
C ASP A 185 -11.64 -4.81 -21.40
N LEU A 186 -12.20 -4.54 -22.57
CA LEU A 186 -12.94 -3.29 -22.86
C LEU A 186 -14.11 -3.06 -21.88
N ASP A 187 -14.80 -4.10 -21.45
CA ASP A 187 -15.95 -4.05 -20.55
C ASP A 187 -15.58 -3.89 -19.08
N LYS A 188 -14.29 -3.69 -18.78
CA LYS A 188 -13.75 -3.58 -17.40
C LYS A 188 -13.19 -2.18 -17.07
N CYS A 189 -13.37 -1.19 -17.97
CA CYS A 189 -12.74 0.12 -17.87
C CYS A 189 -13.64 1.22 -17.25
N ASP A 190 -14.96 1.02 -17.22
CA ASP A 190 -15.94 2.07 -16.87
C ASP A 190 -15.69 2.66 -15.48
N HIS A 191 -15.38 1.83 -14.49
CA HIS A 191 -15.14 2.29 -13.13
C HIS A 191 -13.83 3.08 -13.03
N ALA A 192 -12.76 2.66 -13.71
CA ALA A 192 -11.50 3.40 -13.75
C ALA A 192 -11.67 4.77 -14.43
N MET A 193 -12.44 4.85 -15.52
CA MET A 193 -12.76 6.12 -16.18
C MET A 193 -13.58 7.04 -15.25
N LEU A 194 -14.57 6.51 -14.56
CA LEU A 194 -15.35 7.26 -13.57
C LEU A 194 -14.46 7.76 -12.42
N SER A 195 -13.59 6.89 -11.90
CA SER A 195 -12.64 7.21 -10.82
C SER A 195 -11.68 8.32 -11.24
N LEU A 196 -11.14 8.27 -12.46
CA LEU A 196 -10.29 9.31 -13.02
C LEU A 196 -11.02 10.67 -13.05
N LYS A 197 -12.24 10.72 -13.58
CA LYS A 197 -13.04 11.96 -13.64
C LYS A 197 -13.37 12.50 -12.24
N ARG A 198 -13.63 11.62 -11.27
CA ARG A 198 -13.85 12.00 -9.86
C ARG A 198 -12.57 12.57 -9.25
N SER A 199 -11.43 11.94 -9.49
CA SER A 199 -10.11 12.40 -9.00
C SER A 199 -9.75 13.77 -9.57
N MET A 200 -9.95 13.98 -10.88
CA MET A 200 -9.74 15.28 -11.53
C MET A 200 -10.62 16.38 -10.90
N ARG A 201 -11.91 16.10 -10.70
CA ARG A 201 -12.84 17.05 -10.08
C ARG A 201 -12.45 17.35 -8.64
N TRP A 202 -12.16 16.33 -7.86
CA TRP A 202 -11.79 16.46 -6.46
C TRP A 202 -10.49 17.27 -6.26
N ASP A 203 -9.49 17.03 -7.10
CA ASP A 203 -8.22 17.77 -7.04
C ASP A 203 -8.41 19.27 -7.35
N GLU A 204 -9.26 19.60 -8.31
CA GLU A 204 -9.63 20.98 -8.60
C GLU A 204 -10.39 21.65 -7.43
N GLU A 205 -11.31 20.94 -6.79
CA GLU A 205 -12.13 21.46 -5.70
C GLU A 205 -11.38 21.55 -4.37
N VAL A 206 -10.63 20.50 -4.00
CA VAL A 206 -9.97 20.40 -2.70
C VAL A 206 -8.58 21.02 -2.70
N TYR A 207 -7.78 20.81 -3.75
CA TYR A 207 -6.41 21.35 -3.84
C TYR A 207 -6.24 22.47 -4.88
N GLY A 208 -7.28 22.79 -5.68
CA GLY A 208 -7.23 23.83 -6.71
C GLY A 208 -6.24 23.53 -7.82
N ARG A 209 -6.01 22.24 -8.14
CA ARG A 209 -5.00 21.79 -9.09
C ARG A 209 -5.67 21.19 -10.32
N GLU A 210 -5.54 21.87 -11.47
CA GLU A 210 -6.00 21.35 -12.75
C GLU A 210 -4.95 20.47 -13.42
N TYR A 211 -5.40 19.53 -14.23
CA TYR A 211 -4.52 18.77 -15.13
C TYR A 211 -3.95 19.67 -16.23
N ASP A 212 -2.74 19.45 -16.65
CA ASP A 212 -1.92 20.40 -17.43
C ASP A 212 -1.64 20.03 -18.88
N LEU A 213 -1.93 18.79 -19.32
CA LEU A 213 -1.85 18.34 -20.73
C LEU A 213 -3.26 18.27 -21.35
N ASP A 214 -3.32 18.13 -22.70
CA ASP A 214 -4.59 18.02 -23.42
C ASP A 214 -5.13 16.58 -23.47
N ILE A 215 -4.30 15.61 -23.07
CA ILE A 215 -4.64 14.19 -23.06
C ILE A 215 -4.13 13.54 -21.77
N PHE A 216 -4.94 12.65 -21.18
CA PHE A 216 -4.54 11.76 -20.10
C PHE A 216 -4.76 10.33 -20.54
N MET A 217 -3.71 9.52 -20.48
CA MET A 217 -3.72 8.14 -20.94
C MET A 217 -3.41 7.18 -19.79
N ILE A 218 -4.15 6.07 -19.75
CA ILE A 218 -3.90 4.92 -18.90
C ILE A 218 -3.69 3.70 -19.79
N VAL A 219 -2.69 2.87 -19.50
CA VAL A 219 -2.47 1.59 -20.17
C VAL A 219 -2.49 0.46 -19.15
N ALA A 220 -3.33 -0.55 -19.36
CA ALA A 220 -3.39 -1.74 -18.52
C ALA A 220 -2.40 -2.81 -19.00
N VAL A 221 -1.55 -3.30 -18.12
CA VAL A 221 -0.49 -4.27 -18.39
C VAL A 221 -0.62 -5.48 -17.47
N ASP A 222 -0.59 -6.70 -18.02
CA ASP A 222 -0.72 -7.94 -17.25
C ASP A 222 0.54 -8.28 -16.43
N ASP A 223 1.72 -8.02 -16.99
CA ASP A 223 2.99 -8.32 -16.35
C ASP A 223 3.64 -7.00 -15.87
N PHE A 224 3.40 -6.65 -14.62
CA PHE A 224 3.86 -5.41 -14.00
C PHE A 224 4.23 -5.63 -12.54
N ASN A 225 5.41 -5.15 -12.12
CA ASN A 225 5.91 -5.39 -10.77
C ASN A 225 5.19 -4.58 -9.69
N MET A 226 4.65 -3.41 -10.05
CA MET A 226 3.97 -2.48 -9.14
C MET A 226 2.44 -2.56 -9.28
N GLY A 227 1.71 -1.72 -8.53
CA GLY A 227 0.29 -1.47 -8.72
C GLY A 227 0.05 -0.62 -9.95
N ALA A 228 0.70 0.53 -10.02
CA ALA A 228 0.69 1.42 -11.16
C ALA A 228 1.95 2.32 -11.16
N MET A 229 2.03 3.24 -12.12
CA MET A 229 3.11 4.21 -12.27
C MET A 229 2.59 5.50 -12.90
N GLU A 230 2.92 6.62 -12.29
CA GLU A 230 2.44 7.97 -12.61
C GLU A 230 3.13 8.63 -13.82
N ASN A 231 3.74 7.90 -14.74
CA ASN A 231 4.43 8.46 -15.89
C ASN A 231 3.64 9.61 -16.53
N LYS A 232 4.26 10.77 -16.67
CA LYS A 232 3.58 12.02 -17.07
C LYS A 232 2.71 11.86 -18.32
N GLY A 233 1.40 12.00 -18.15
CA GLY A 233 0.42 11.91 -19.24
C GLY A 233 0.15 10.52 -19.81
N LEU A 234 0.90 9.49 -19.38
CA LEU A 234 0.78 8.10 -19.81
C LEU A 234 1.01 7.16 -18.62
N ASN A 235 0.03 7.06 -17.74
CA ASN A 235 0.12 6.18 -16.58
C ASN A 235 0.05 4.71 -17.02
N ILE A 236 0.88 3.87 -16.42
CA ILE A 236 0.90 2.43 -16.68
C ILE A 236 0.41 1.70 -15.44
N PHE A 237 -0.61 0.86 -15.60
CA PHE A 237 -1.29 0.17 -14.52
C PHE A 237 -1.17 -1.35 -14.67
N ASN A 238 -0.90 -2.03 -13.60
CA ASN A 238 -1.19 -3.45 -13.49
C ASN A 238 -2.69 -3.67 -13.73
N THR A 239 -3.06 -4.67 -14.52
CA THR A 239 -4.49 -4.98 -14.78
C THR A 239 -5.30 -5.12 -13.51
N SER A 240 -4.71 -5.65 -12.42
CA SER A 240 -5.36 -5.78 -11.12
C SER A 240 -5.66 -4.46 -10.40
N ALA A 241 -5.10 -3.34 -10.88
CA ALA A 241 -5.24 -2.01 -10.31
C ALA A 241 -6.14 -1.06 -11.13
N VAL A 242 -6.66 -1.52 -12.28
CA VAL A 242 -7.47 -0.68 -13.17
C VAL A 242 -8.68 -1.40 -13.75
N LEU A 243 -8.67 -2.72 -13.85
CA LEU A 243 -9.74 -3.47 -14.51
C LEU A 243 -10.72 -4.08 -13.50
N VAL A 244 -11.97 -3.62 -13.54
CA VAL A 244 -13.06 -4.18 -12.71
C VAL A 244 -14.38 -4.16 -13.46
N ASN A 245 -15.19 -5.19 -13.23
CA ASN A 245 -16.61 -5.19 -13.57
C ASN A 245 -17.42 -5.98 -12.54
N SER A 246 -18.75 -5.78 -12.52
CA SER A 246 -19.65 -6.34 -11.51
C SER A 246 -19.70 -7.88 -11.46
N LYS A 247 -19.29 -8.56 -12.52
CA LYS A 247 -19.36 -10.04 -12.63
C LYS A 247 -18.09 -10.73 -12.17
N THR A 248 -16.95 -10.04 -12.26
CA THR A 248 -15.62 -10.65 -12.06
C THR A 248 -14.85 -10.01 -10.90
N SER A 249 -15.32 -8.92 -10.33
CA SER A 249 -14.58 -8.16 -9.34
C SER A 249 -15.32 -8.02 -8.01
N THR A 250 -14.55 -8.10 -6.92
CA THR A 250 -15.07 -7.88 -5.56
C THR A 250 -15.20 -6.39 -5.26
N ASP A 251 -15.97 -6.03 -4.23
CA ASP A 251 -16.09 -4.66 -3.73
C ASP A 251 -14.71 -4.06 -3.39
N ALA A 252 -13.85 -4.85 -2.74
CA ALA A 252 -12.49 -4.43 -2.43
C ALA A 252 -11.66 -4.10 -3.69
N ALA A 253 -11.89 -4.81 -4.80
CA ALA A 253 -11.24 -4.51 -6.08
C ALA A 253 -11.74 -3.18 -6.65
N PHE A 254 -13.04 -2.87 -6.55
CA PHE A 254 -13.59 -1.56 -6.98
C PHE A 254 -12.99 -0.41 -6.16
N GLN A 255 -12.96 -0.53 -4.83
CA GLN A 255 -12.37 0.48 -3.94
C GLN A 255 -10.88 0.66 -4.21
N ARG A 256 -10.15 -0.45 -4.43
CA ARG A 256 -8.73 -0.41 -4.77
C ARG A 256 -8.46 0.30 -6.10
N VAL A 257 -9.25 0.04 -7.14
CA VAL A 257 -9.11 0.73 -8.43
C VAL A 257 -9.37 2.22 -8.27
N GLU A 258 -10.42 2.62 -7.54
CA GLU A 258 -10.72 4.04 -7.28
C GLU A 258 -9.54 4.74 -6.57
N ALA A 259 -8.97 4.11 -5.53
CA ALA A 259 -7.86 4.66 -4.77
C ALA A 259 -6.57 4.77 -5.61
N ILE A 260 -6.20 3.72 -6.37
CA ILE A 260 -4.96 3.74 -7.16
C ILE A 260 -5.08 4.70 -8.35
N VAL A 261 -6.22 4.77 -9.03
CA VAL A 261 -6.44 5.76 -10.11
C VAL A 261 -6.31 7.19 -9.56
N ALA A 262 -6.82 7.45 -8.35
CA ALA A 262 -6.66 8.74 -7.69
C ALA A 262 -5.20 9.01 -7.32
N HIS A 263 -4.50 8.04 -6.74
CA HIS A 263 -3.08 8.12 -6.39
C HIS A 263 -2.23 8.54 -7.58
N GLU A 264 -2.31 7.80 -8.70
CA GLU A 264 -1.53 8.08 -9.90
C GLU A 264 -1.90 9.42 -10.56
N TYR A 265 -3.18 9.80 -10.51
CA TYR A 265 -3.61 11.11 -10.99
C TYR A 265 -3.05 12.25 -10.13
N PHE A 266 -3.10 12.11 -8.79
CA PHE A 266 -2.62 13.13 -7.87
C PHE A 266 -1.11 13.35 -7.96
N HIS A 267 -0.36 12.35 -8.37
CA HIS A 267 1.05 12.50 -8.69
C HIS A 267 1.32 13.52 -9.80
N ASN A 268 0.34 13.89 -10.62
CA ASN A 268 0.56 14.92 -11.65
C ASN A 268 1.15 16.20 -11.04
N TRP A 269 0.72 16.59 -9.84
CA TRP A 269 1.25 17.73 -9.09
C TRP A 269 2.28 17.30 -8.04
N SER A 270 1.93 16.36 -7.16
CA SER A 270 2.84 15.85 -6.11
C SER A 270 3.69 14.67 -6.61
N GLY A 271 4.67 14.95 -7.45
CA GLY A 271 5.58 13.98 -8.07
C GLY A 271 6.06 14.39 -9.46
N ASN A 272 5.15 14.84 -10.34
CA ASN A 272 5.48 15.15 -11.73
C ASN A 272 5.79 16.64 -11.92
N ARG A 273 4.90 17.55 -11.56
CA ARG A 273 5.13 19.01 -11.63
C ARG A 273 6.17 19.45 -10.61
N VAL A 274 6.06 18.96 -9.38
CA VAL A 274 7.12 19.07 -8.36
C VAL A 274 7.62 17.66 -8.07
N THR A 275 8.89 17.40 -8.40
CA THR A 275 9.50 16.07 -8.24
C THR A 275 10.55 16.06 -7.12
N CYS A 276 11.16 14.91 -6.88
CA CYS A 276 12.19 14.72 -5.85
C CYS A 276 13.57 15.11 -6.37
N ARG A 277 14.38 15.83 -5.56
CA ARG A 277 15.78 16.13 -5.88
C ARG A 277 16.64 14.86 -5.96
N ASP A 278 16.39 13.91 -5.08
CA ASP A 278 17.08 12.63 -4.99
C ASP A 278 16.17 11.60 -4.35
N TRP A 279 16.54 10.32 -4.39
CA TRP A 279 15.70 9.24 -3.88
C TRP A 279 15.55 9.21 -2.35
N PHE A 280 16.37 9.94 -1.60
CA PHE A 280 16.15 10.12 -0.15
C PHE A 280 14.94 11.00 0.14
N GLN A 281 14.42 11.71 -0.86
CA GLN A 281 13.22 12.54 -0.78
C GLN A 281 11.94 11.78 -1.19
N LEU A 282 12.00 10.48 -1.43
CA LEU A 282 10.90 9.70 -2.04
C LEU A 282 9.55 9.92 -1.34
N SER A 283 9.53 10.00 -0.01
CA SER A 283 8.30 10.24 0.75
C SER A 283 7.68 11.63 0.50
N LEU A 284 8.44 12.58 -0.04
CA LEU A 284 7.93 13.89 -0.44
C LEU A 284 6.82 13.76 -1.51
N LYS A 285 7.00 12.85 -2.46
CA LYS A 285 5.95 12.55 -3.44
C LYS A 285 4.98 11.45 -2.93
N GLU A 286 5.48 10.35 -2.43
CA GLU A 286 4.68 9.20 -2.06
C GLU A 286 3.81 9.45 -0.82
N GLY A 287 4.41 9.92 0.27
CA GLY A 287 3.66 10.20 1.51
C GLY A 287 2.61 11.29 1.32
N PHE A 288 2.92 12.35 0.55
CA PHE A 288 1.94 13.39 0.26
C PHE A 288 0.82 12.88 -0.66
N THR A 289 1.13 12.07 -1.66
CA THR A 289 0.14 11.52 -2.57
C THR A 289 -0.75 10.47 -1.88
N VAL A 290 -0.21 9.59 -1.03
CA VAL A 290 -1.00 8.66 -0.21
C VAL A 290 -1.92 9.43 0.74
N PHE A 291 -1.47 10.51 1.37
CA PHE A 291 -2.35 11.34 2.18
C PHE A 291 -3.53 11.89 1.37
N ARG A 292 -3.28 12.35 0.14
CA ARG A 292 -4.32 12.91 -0.76
C ARG A 292 -5.28 11.83 -1.25
N ASP A 293 -4.79 10.66 -1.64
CA ASP A 293 -5.66 9.56 -2.09
C ASP A 293 -6.50 8.98 -0.93
N SER A 294 -5.97 8.99 0.29
CA SER A 294 -6.70 8.60 1.50
C SER A 294 -7.82 9.60 1.83
N GLN A 295 -7.57 10.91 1.70
CA GLN A 295 -8.61 11.93 1.82
C GLN A 295 -9.70 11.75 0.75
N PHE A 296 -9.30 11.57 -0.51
CA PHE A 296 -10.22 11.32 -1.62
C PHE A 296 -11.09 10.08 -1.36
N SER A 297 -10.48 8.96 -0.99
CA SER A 297 -11.20 7.71 -0.70
C SER A 297 -12.16 7.87 0.49
N SER A 298 -11.79 8.67 1.49
CA SER A 298 -12.66 9.03 2.62
C SER A 298 -13.88 9.84 2.17
N ASP A 299 -13.68 10.82 1.30
CA ASP A 299 -14.75 11.67 0.77
C ASP A 299 -15.69 10.91 -0.18
N MET A 300 -15.16 9.94 -0.94
CA MET A 300 -15.96 9.12 -1.87
C MET A 300 -16.74 8.01 -1.18
N ASN A 301 -16.30 7.53 -0.01
CA ASN A 301 -16.84 6.36 0.67
C ASN A 301 -17.17 6.68 2.15
N SER A 302 -16.52 5.99 3.09
CA SER A 302 -16.70 6.16 4.53
C SER A 302 -15.39 6.60 5.19
N PRO A 303 -15.31 7.80 5.77
CA PRO A 303 -14.09 8.27 6.45
C PRO A 303 -13.65 7.33 7.58
N THR A 304 -14.59 6.81 8.35
CA THR A 304 -14.29 5.87 9.45
C THR A 304 -13.72 4.55 8.93
N VAL A 305 -14.34 3.96 7.92
CA VAL A 305 -13.89 2.69 7.32
C VAL A 305 -12.51 2.87 6.70
N LYS A 306 -12.31 3.92 5.91
CA LYS A 306 -11.01 4.21 5.30
C LYS A 306 -9.93 4.42 6.36
N ARG A 307 -10.22 5.17 7.44
CA ARG A 307 -9.24 5.35 8.52
C ARG A 307 -8.87 4.05 9.22
N ILE A 308 -9.84 3.16 9.44
CA ILE A 308 -9.59 1.82 10.00
C ILE A 308 -8.68 1.00 9.08
N GLU A 309 -8.93 1.04 7.77
CA GLU A 309 -8.10 0.34 6.78
C GLU A 309 -6.65 0.86 6.78
N ASP A 310 -6.44 2.17 6.76
CA ASP A 310 -5.12 2.79 6.80
C ASP A 310 -4.35 2.41 8.09
N VAL A 311 -5.03 2.49 9.23
CA VAL A 311 -4.43 2.12 10.52
C VAL A 311 -4.13 0.63 10.61
N ASN A 312 -4.94 -0.23 10.00
CA ASN A 312 -4.64 -1.66 9.93
C ASN A 312 -3.33 -1.92 9.18
N ILE A 313 -3.11 -1.26 8.03
CA ILE A 313 -1.85 -1.37 7.28
C ILE A 313 -0.69 -0.84 8.13
N LEU A 314 -0.88 0.33 8.75
CA LEU A 314 0.14 0.96 9.59
C LEU A 314 0.56 0.02 10.74
N ARG A 315 -0.40 -0.51 11.51
CA ARG A 315 -0.14 -1.35 12.69
C ARG A 315 0.41 -2.74 12.34
N THR A 316 -0.08 -3.37 11.25
CA THR A 316 0.31 -4.74 10.91
C THR A 316 1.60 -4.83 10.09
N HIS A 317 1.89 -3.82 9.26
CA HIS A 317 3.04 -3.84 8.34
C HIS A 317 4.07 -2.77 8.70
N GLN A 318 3.66 -1.50 8.86
CA GLN A 318 4.61 -0.40 9.03
C GLN A 318 5.27 -0.43 10.43
N PHE A 319 4.52 -0.68 11.50
CA PHE A 319 5.10 -0.79 12.85
C PHE A 319 6.03 -2.02 12.96
N ALA A 320 5.73 -3.09 12.20
CA ALA A 320 6.62 -4.24 12.10
C ALA A 320 7.91 -3.91 11.34
N GLU A 321 7.83 -3.14 10.25
CA GLU A 321 8.99 -2.64 9.50
C GLU A 321 9.84 -1.70 10.35
N ASP A 322 9.21 -0.78 11.08
CA ASP A 322 9.88 0.17 11.97
C ASP A 322 10.62 -0.50 13.16
N GLY A 323 10.17 -1.67 13.58
CA GLY A 323 10.82 -2.48 14.62
C GLY A 323 11.77 -3.55 14.07
N GLY A 324 11.83 -3.72 12.76
CA GLY A 324 12.57 -4.79 12.08
C GLY A 324 14.02 -4.42 11.73
N PRO A 325 14.76 -5.38 11.13
CA PRO A 325 16.15 -5.18 10.74
C PRO A 325 16.34 -4.19 9.58
N MET A 326 15.29 -3.95 8.80
CA MET A 326 15.27 -2.98 7.70
C MET A 326 14.69 -1.62 8.11
N ALA A 327 14.48 -1.37 9.41
CA ALA A 327 13.95 -0.10 9.91
C ALA A 327 14.77 1.09 9.40
N HIS A 328 14.08 2.10 8.90
CA HIS A 328 14.67 3.32 8.39
C HIS A 328 13.75 4.52 8.65
N SER A 329 14.30 5.72 8.58
CA SER A 329 13.51 6.96 8.71
C SER A 329 12.65 7.21 7.45
N VAL A 330 11.62 8.06 7.57
CA VAL A 330 10.79 8.51 6.43
C VAL A 330 11.64 9.20 5.36
N GLN A 331 12.74 9.85 5.76
CA GLN A 331 13.78 10.35 4.86
C GLN A 331 15.07 9.56 5.13
N PRO A 332 15.29 8.40 4.47
CA PRO A 332 16.49 7.59 4.68
C PRO A 332 17.75 8.33 4.25
N GLU A 333 18.91 7.94 4.80
CA GLU A 333 20.20 8.58 4.52
C GLU A 333 21.13 7.69 3.68
N SER A 334 20.79 6.42 3.51
CA SER A 334 21.56 5.47 2.71
C SER A 334 20.71 4.29 2.25
N TYR A 335 21.05 3.71 1.11
CA TYR A 335 20.53 2.45 0.59
C TYR A 335 21.61 1.73 -0.22
N MET A 336 21.49 0.43 -0.38
CA MET A 336 22.28 -0.34 -1.33
C MET A 336 21.51 -0.49 -2.65
N GLU A 337 20.20 -0.76 -2.57
CA GLU A 337 19.30 -0.89 -3.70
C GLU A 337 18.04 -0.04 -3.44
N ILE A 338 17.80 0.97 -4.29
CA ILE A 338 16.68 1.92 -4.08
C ILE A 338 15.31 1.24 -4.13
N ASN A 339 15.13 0.20 -4.95
CA ASN A 339 13.86 -0.50 -5.06
C ASN A 339 13.41 -1.16 -3.74
N ASN A 340 14.35 -1.41 -2.80
CA ASN A 340 14.04 -1.91 -1.46
C ASN A 340 13.47 -0.85 -0.52
N PHE A 341 13.48 0.42 -0.92
CA PHE A 341 12.99 1.55 -0.11
C PHE A 341 11.62 2.08 -0.55
N TYR A 342 10.95 1.40 -1.45
CA TYR A 342 9.52 1.58 -1.73
C TYR A 342 8.71 0.81 -0.66
N THR A 343 8.73 1.34 0.55
CA THR A 343 8.32 0.67 1.79
C THR A 343 7.07 1.31 2.39
N VAL A 344 6.38 0.58 3.25
CA VAL A 344 5.24 1.14 4.02
C VAL A 344 5.67 2.28 4.95
N THR A 345 6.94 2.41 5.31
CA THR A 345 7.47 3.58 6.02
C THR A 345 7.46 4.82 5.12
N ILE A 346 7.92 4.71 3.88
CA ILE A 346 7.93 5.82 2.91
C ILE A 346 6.51 6.27 2.57
N TYR A 347 5.61 5.32 2.30
CA TYR A 347 4.24 5.56 1.84
C TYR A 347 3.29 5.88 3.01
N GLU A 348 3.05 4.91 3.88
CA GLU A 348 2.01 5.00 4.92
C GLU A 348 2.44 5.89 6.09
N LYS A 349 3.61 5.65 6.69
CA LYS A 349 4.11 6.57 7.73
C LYS A 349 4.39 7.96 7.16
N GLY A 350 4.86 8.06 5.92
CA GLY A 350 4.97 9.33 5.21
C GLY A 350 3.65 10.08 5.14
N ALA A 351 2.56 9.40 4.80
CA ALA A 351 1.21 9.96 4.78
C ALA A 351 0.73 10.37 6.18
N GLU A 352 1.04 9.58 7.22
CA GLU A 352 0.74 9.95 8.62
C GLU A 352 1.48 11.22 9.04
N VAL A 353 2.74 11.38 8.63
CA VAL A 353 3.51 12.62 8.88
C VAL A 353 2.83 13.82 8.21
N VAL A 354 2.38 13.67 6.96
CA VAL A 354 1.59 14.71 6.28
C VAL A 354 0.26 14.97 6.99
N GLY A 355 -0.43 13.93 7.44
CA GLY A 355 -1.68 14.03 8.22
C GLY A 355 -1.51 14.78 9.55
N MET A 356 -0.33 14.64 10.19
CA MET A 356 -0.01 15.42 11.40
C MET A 356 0.16 16.93 11.11
N TYR A 357 0.68 17.34 9.95
CA TYR A 357 0.62 18.76 9.55
C TYR A 357 -0.81 19.26 9.46
N HIS A 358 -1.68 18.49 8.79
CA HIS A 358 -3.09 18.83 8.68
C HIS A 358 -3.75 18.97 10.07
N THR A 359 -3.42 18.08 11.01
CA THR A 359 -3.93 18.12 12.38
C THR A 359 -3.39 19.31 13.16
N LEU A 360 -2.09 19.60 13.08
CA LEU A 360 -1.41 20.64 13.86
C LEU A 360 -1.66 22.05 13.34
N LEU A 361 -1.76 22.22 12.02
CA LEU A 361 -1.89 23.54 11.38
C LEU A 361 -3.37 23.90 11.12
N GLY A 362 -4.26 22.90 11.12
CA GLY A 362 -5.63 23.01 10.65
C GLY A 362 -5.72 23.03 9.13
N GLY A 363 -6.87 22.61 8.60
CA GLY A 363 -7.05 22.42 7.15
C GLY A 363 -6.79 23.66 6.29
N GLU A 364 -7.13 24.85 6.79
CA GLU A 364 -6.92 26.11 6.06
C GLU A 364 -5.43 26.44 5.88
N ASN A 365 -4.62 26.34 6.94
CA ASN A 365 -3.17 26.63 6.85
C ASN A 365 -2.45 25.52 6.11
N PHE A 366 -2.84 24.25 6.28
CA PHE A 366 -2.31 23.15 5.50
C PHE A 366 -2.54 23.34 4.00
N ARG A 367 -3.75 23.78 3.61
CA ARG A 367 -4.05 24.09 2.21
C ARG A 367 -3.20 25.25 1.69
N LYS A 368 -3.04 26.34 2.46
CA LYS A 368 -2.15 27.46 2.10
C LYS A 368 -0.70 27.00 1.96
N GLY A 369 -0.23 26.12 2.84
CA GLY A 369 1.12 25.54 2.78
C GLY A 369 1.32 24.69 1.53
N SER A 370 0.32 23.87 1.18
CA SER A 370 0.35 23.05 -0.04
C SER A 370 0.36 23.93 -1.30
N ASP A 371 -0.46 24.98 -1.34
CA ASP A 371 -0.46 25.94 -2.46
C ASP A 371 0.90 26.62 -2.58
N LEU A 372 1.48 27.07 -1.47
CA LEU A 372 2.80 27.73 -1.44
C LEU A 372 3.92 26.80 -1.90
N TYR A 373 3.87 25.52 -1.51
CA TYR A 373 4.80 24.51 -1.96
C TYR A 373 4.74 24.33 -3.47
N PHE A 374 3.58 24.12 -4.04
CA PHE A 374 3.41 23.96 -5.48
C PHE A 374 3.80 25.24 -6.25
N ASP A 375 3.42 26.42 -5.77
CA ASP A 375 3.72 27.68 -6.44
C ASP A 375 5.22 28.02 -6.45
N ARG A 376 5.96 27.63 -5.39
CA ARG A 376 7.41 27.86 -5.29
C ARG A 376 8.23 26.89 -6.12
N HIS A 377 7.77 25.64 -6.22
CA HIS A 377 8.60 24.54 -6.74
C HIS A 377 8.08 23.93 -8.03
N ASP A 378 7.07 24.54 -8.66
CA ASP A 378 6.56 24.09 -9.95
C ASP A 378 7.68 23.97 -11.00
N GLY A 379 7.79 22.81 -11.64
CA GLY A 379 8.85 22.50 -12.62
C GLY A 379 10.24 22.28 -12.02
N GLN A 380 10.32 22.03 -10.70
CA GLN A 380 11.57 21.82 -9.98
C GLN A 380 11.62 20.47 -9.28
N ALA A 381 12.84 20.05 -8.94
CA ALA A 381 13.15 18.93 -8.08
C ALA A 381 13.33 19.41 -6.63
N ALA A 382 12.40 19.10 -5.74
CA ALA A 382 12.32 19.63 -4.40
C ALA A 382 12.78 18.61 -3.33
N THR A 383 12.91 19.10 -2.11
CA THR A 383 13.27 18.32 -0.92
C THR A 383 12.13 18.29 0.11
N VAL A 384 12.22 17.37 1.05
CA VAL A 384 11.34 17.37 2.24
C VAL A 384 11.41 18.70 2.99
N GLU A 385 12.59 19.28 3.08
CA GLU A 385 12.77 20.59 3.73
C GLU A 385 12.02 21.72 3.02
N ASP A 386 11.96 21.72 1.69
CA ASP A 386 11.19 22.71 0.93
C ASP A 386 9.68 22.63 1.26
N PHE A 387 9.16 21.43 1.47
CA PHE A 387 7.78 21.23 1.91
C PHE A 387 7.56 21.74 3.34
N VAL A 388 8.47 21.39 4.28
CA VAL A 388 8.38 21.85 5.67
C VAL A 388 8.41 23.38 5.76
N VAL A 389 9.34 24.04 5.04
CA VAL A 389 9.44 25.51 5.00
C VAL A 389 8.17 26.15 4.42
N ALA A 390 7.56 25.54 3.39
CA ALA A 390 6.29 26.05 2.88
C ALA A 390 5.17 25.97 3.93
N MET A 391 5.12 24.91 4.73
CA MET A 391 4.17 24.77 5.84
C MET A 391 4.44 25.75 6.96
N GLU A 392 5.70 25.99 7.34
CA GLU A 392 6.11 27.00 8.32
C GLU A 392 5.69 28.41 7.90
N ASP A 393 6.02 28.80 6.67
CA ASP A 393 5.75 30.12 6.14
C ASP A 393 4.23 30.42 6.03
N ALA A 394 3.47 29.41 5.58
CA ALA A 394 2.03 29.58 5.43
C ALA A 394 1.27 29.66 6.76
N SER A 395 1.75 28.97 7.78
CA SER A 395 1.12 28.88 9.10
C SER A 395 1.73 29.83 10.15
N ASN A 396 2.88 30.40 9.88
CA ASN A 396 3.72 31.16 10.83
C ASN A 396 3.99 30.35 12.10
N ARG A 397 4.26 29.05 11.96
CA ARG A 397 4.51 28.11 13.04
C ARG A 397 5.90 27.51 12.92
N ASP A 398 6.67 27.46 14.03
CA ASP A 398 7.95 26.77 14.11
C ASP A 398 7.72 25.24 14.09
N LEU A 399 8.27 24.57 13.08
CA LEU A 399 8.23 23.11 12.90
C LEU A 399 9.62 22.47 13.08
N SER A 400 10.56 23.17 13.72
CA SER A 400 11.95 22.68 13.91
C SER A 400 12.01 21.33 14.61
N GLN A 401 11.23 21.13 15.68
CA GLN A 401 11.15 19.85 16.37
C GLN A 401 10.40 18.78 15.56
N PHE A 402 9.39 19.18 14.77
CA PHE A 402 8.59 18.28 13.95
C PHE A 402 9.42 17.55 12.88
N ARG A 403 10.50 18.15 12.39
CA ARG A 403 11.47 17.55 11.45
C ARG A 403 12.04 16.21 11.91
N ARG A 404 11.96 15.90 13.21
CA ARG A 404 12.37 14.60 13.77
C ARG A 404 11.57 13.43 13.20
N TRP A 405 10.31 13.64 12.77
CA TRP A 405 9.50 12.63 12.13
C TRP A 405 10.09 12.14 10.80
N TYR A 406 10.81 13.00 10.10
CA TYR A 406 11.53 12.62 8.88
C TYR A 406 12.89 11.98 9.15
N LYS A 407 13.54 12.29 10.27
CA LYS A 407 14.94 11.94 10.53
C LYS A 407 15.13 10.75 11.47
N GLN A 408 14.20 10.53 12.40
CA GLN A 408 14.29 9.42 13.35
C GLN A 408 13.41 8.25 12.88
N SER A 409 14.00 7.05 12.82
CA SER A 409 13.31 5.79 12.54
C SER A 409 12.63 5.24 13.78
N GLY A 410 11.78 4.23 13.62
CA GLY A 410 11.08 3.56 14.72
C GLY A 410 9.76 4.22 15.10
N THR A 411 8.94 3.46 15.78
CA THR A 411 7.60 3.89 16.23
C THR A 411 7.66 4.35 17.68
N PRO A 412 7.34 5.64 17.98
CA PRO A 412 7.30 6.11 19.37
C PRO A 412 6.24 5.38 20.19
N VAL A 413 6.53 5.19 21.47
CA VAL A 413 5.60 4.71 22.48
C VAL A 413 5.15 5.88 23.32
N LEU A 414 3.83 6.05 23.44
CA LEU A 414 3.19 7.07 24.27
C LEU A 414 2.49 6.38 25.44
N THR A 415 3.14 6.34 26.60
CA THR A 415 2.54 5.88 27.84
C THR A 415 1.71 6.99 28.46
N VAL A 416 0.45 6.68 28.78
CA VAL A 416 -0.47 7.64 29.41
C VAL A 416 -0.98 7.06 30.73
N THR A 417 -1.04 7.90 31.76
CA THR A 417 -1.71 7.57 33.03
C THR A 417 -2.71 8.67 33.36
N SER A 418 -3.79 8.30 34.04
CA SER A 418 -4.83 9.24 34.43
C SER A 418 -5.06 9.25 35.94
N SER A 419 -5.56 10.39 36.42
CA SER A 419 -6.04 10.48 37.81
C SER A 419 -7.22 11.46 37.90
N PHE A 420 -8.21 11.10 38.73
CA PHE A 420 -9.40 11.91 38.96
C PHE A 420 -9.43 12.41 40.42
N ASP A 421 -9.45 13.73 40.60
CA ASP A 421 -9.67 14.36 41.89
C ASP A 421 -11.13 14.88 41.99
N LYS A 422 -11.94 14.12 42.68
CA LYS A 422 -13.36 14.47 42.89
C LYS A 422 -13.57 15.75 43.69
N GLN A 423 -12.64 16.09 44.62
CA GLN A 423 -12.76 17.29 45.44
C GLN A 423 -12.42 18.57 44.67
N ALA A 424 -11.36 18.49 43.86
CA ALA A 424 -10.97 19.57 42.97
C ALA A 424 -11.81 19.60 41.67
N ALA A 425 -12.58 18.57 41.39
CA ALA A 425 -13.30 18.35 40.11
C ALA A 425 -12.35 18.45 38.92
N THR A 426 -11.18 17.78 39.02
CA THR A 426 -10.15 17.80 37.95
C THR A 426 -9.84 16.37 37.48
N TYR A 427 -9.58 16.25 36.19
CA TYR A 427 -9.04 15.04 35.57
C TYR A 427 -7.67 15.34 34.98
N THR A 428 -6.66 14.57 35.37
CA THR A 428 -5.29 14.78 34.95
C THR A 428 -4.83 13.62 34.09
N LEU A 429 -4.27 13.92 32.92
CA LEU A 429 -3.59 12.98 32.05
C LEU A 429 -2.08 13.28 32.07
N ASN A 430 -1.26 12.27 32.37
CA ASN A 430 0.19 12.37 32.33
C ASN A 430 0.69 11.55 31.15
N PHE A 431 1.45 12.19 30.28
CA PHE A 431 2.01 11.64 29.05
C PHE A 431 3.51 11.44 29.20
N LYS A 432 4.01 10.31 28.76
CA LYS A 432 5.43 10.00 28.68
C LYS A 432 5.73 9.39 27.32
N GLN A 433 6.69 9.95 26.59
CA GLN A 433 7.09 9.42 25.29
C GLN A 433 8.51 8.90 25.30
N TYR A 434 8.75 7.83 24.55
CA TYR A 434 10.07 7.38 24.14
C TYR A 434 9.99 6.68 22.79
N CYS A 435 11.11 6.61 22.06
CA CYS A 435 11.18 5.81 20.84
C CYS A 435 12.30 4.77 21.01
N PRO A 436 12.00 3.47 20.78
CA PRO A 436 13.01 2.40 20.88
C PRO A 436 14.18 2.64 19.91
N ASP A 437 15.34 2.14 20.28
CA ASP A 437 16.49 2.09 19.38
C ASP A 437 16.19 1.22 18.17
N THR A 438 16.72 1.62 17.02
CA THR A 438 16.61 0.88 15.75
C THR A 438 17.99 0.71 15.14
N PRO A 439 18.18 -0.19 14.16
CA PRO A 439 19.47 -0.34 13.50
C PRO A 439 20.03 1.01 13.03
N GLY A 440 21.24 1.32 13.50
CA GLY A 440 21.95 2.57 13.16
C GLY A 440 21.47 3.85 13.88
N GLN A 441 20.40 3.79 14.68
CA GLN A 441 19.92 4.96 15.44
C GLN A 441 19.60 4.63 16.89
N THR A 442 20.32 5.29 17.82
CA THR A 442 20.13 5.15 19.27
C THR A 442 19.93 6.52 19.90
N GLY A 443 19.40 6.55 21.13
CA GLY A 443 19.30 7.78 21.91
C GLY A 443 18.39 8.84 21.29
N LYS A 444 17.24 8.44 20.79
CA LYS A 444 16.30 9.30 20.07
C LYS A 444 15.70 10.40 20.93
N LEU A 445 15.47 11.54 20.31
CA LEU A 445 14.91 12.72 20.95
C LEU A 445 13.37 12.70 20.89
N PRO A 446 12.67 13.38 21.84
CA PRO A 446 11.22 13.43 21.86
C PRO A 446 10.64 14.06 20.58
N PHE A 447 9.54 13.46 20.08
CA PHE A 447 8.80 13.96 18.92
C PHE A 447 7.79 15.04 19.31
N VAL A 448 7.20 15.71 18.34
CA VAL A 448 5.94 16.45 18.49
C VAL A 448 4.82 15.46 18.19
N ILE A 449 4.07 15.05 19.20
CA ILE A 449 2.97 14.08 19.05
C ILE A 449 1.64 14.81 19.27
N PRO A 450 0.84 15.07 18.21
CA PRO A 450 -0.49 15.63 18.36
C PRO A 450 -1.47 14.57 18.88
N VAL A 451 -1.85 14.66 20.13
CA VAL A 451 -2.84 13.77 20.75
C VAL A 451 -4.22 14.40 20.65
N ARG A 452 -5.03 13.94 19.70
CA ARG A 452 -6.44 14.29 19.65
C ARG A 452 -7.17 13.46 20.71
N LEU A 453 -7.86 14.12 21.63
CA LEU A 453 -8.50 13.44 22.76
C LEU A 453 -9.87 14.03 23.11
N GLY A 454 -10.69 13.19 23.72
CA GLY A 454 -11.96 13.51 24.35
C GLY A 454 -12.10 12.78 25.69
N LEU A 455 -13.13 13.13 26.45
CA LEU A 455 -13.52 12.41 27.67
C LEU A 455 -14.97 11.98 27.51
N VAL A 456 -15.22 10.68 27.66
CA VAL A 456 -16.58 10.10 27.60
C VAL A 456 -17.14 9.96 29.00
N GLY A 457 -18.26 10.64 29.27
CA GLY A 457 -18.95 10.61 30.57
C GLY A 457 -19.66 9.29 30.84
N ALA A 458 -20.19 9.14 32.05
CA ALA A 458 -20.82 7.88 32.51
C ALA A 458 -22.07 7.49 31.70
N GLU A 459 -22.79 8.47 31.16
CA GLU A 459 -23.99 8.24 30.33
C GLU A 459 -23.66 8.17 28.82
N GLY A 460 -22.37 8.21 28.48
CA GLY A 460 -21.89 8.15 27.08
C GLY A 460 -21.78 9.49 26.36
N GLU A 461 -21.92 10.59 27.08
CA GLU A 461 -21.79 11.94 26.53
C GLU A 461 -20.31 12.36 26.42
N ASP A 462 -19.97 13.14 25.38
CA ASP A 462 -18.68 13.82 25.33
C ASP A 462 -18.64 15.00 26.32
N LEU A 463 -17.67 15.01 27.23
CA LEU A 463 -17.52 16.07 28.23
C LEU A 463 -16.81 17.28 27.66
N VAL A 464 -17.16 18.48 28.16
CA VAL A 464 -16.48 19.73 27.79
C VAL A 464 -15.09 19.77 28.43
N LEU A 465 -14.05 20.05 27.63
CA LEU A 465 -12.64 19.98 28.02
C LEU A 465 -12.01 21.36 28.31
N ASN A 466 -12.61 22.43 27.83
CA ASN A 466 -12.07 23.79 28.00
C ASN A 466 -13.15 24.85 28.14
N SER A 467 -12.76 26.10 28.45
CA SER A 467 -13.66 27.22 28.61
C SER A 467 -14.38 27.68 27.33
N GLU A 468 -13.95 27.22 26.17
CA GLU A 468 -14.55 27.51 24.86
C GLU A 468 -15.70 26.55 24.52
N GLY A 469 -15.89 25.51 25.33
CA GLY A 469 -16.93 24.50 25.15
C GLY A 469 -16.56 23.36 24.22
N HIS A 470 -15.28 23.16 23.90
CA HIS A 470 -14.84 22.05 23.07
C HIS A 470 -14.90 20.73 23.85
N THR A 471 -15.42 19.72 23.20
CA THR A 471 -15.47 18.33 23.73
C THR A 471 -14.32 17.46 23.20
N GLN A 472 -13.52 17.99 22.26
CA GLN A 472 -12.33 17.39 21.72
C GLN A 472 -11.25 18.45 21.59
N VAL A 473 -10.01 18.10 22.00
CA VAL A 473 -8.84 18.98 21.88
C VAL A 473 -7.67 18.22 21.27
N ILE A 474 -6.69 18.97 20.73
CA ILE A 474 -5.39 18.46 20.32
C ILE A 474 -4.38 18.90 21.37
N PHE A 475 -3.83 17.96 22.12
CA PHE A 475 -2.76 18.20 23.07
C PHE A 475 -1.42 17.79 22.44
N GLU A 476 -0.48 18.73 22.37
CA GLU A 476 0.82 18.49 21.78
C GLU A 476 1.82 18.01 22.83
N VAL A 477 2.21 16.75 22.76
CA VAL A 477 3.27 16.20 23.60
C VAL A 477 4.60 16.44 22.91
N THR A 478 5.40 17.38 23.46
CA THR A 478 6.68 17.82 22.89
C THR A 478 7.88 17.46 23.77
N GLU A 479 7.61 17.20 25.06
CA GLU A 479 8.61 16.82 26.04
C GLU A 479 8.59 15.31 26.31
N VAL A 480 9.63 14.82 26.99
CA VAL A 480 9.67 13.41 27.45
C VAL A 480 8.49 13.09 28.36
N GLU A 481 8.15 14.04 29.27
CA GLU A 481 7.02 13.91 30.20
C GLU A 481 6.26 15.25 30.21
N GLN A 482 4.93 15.16 30.09
CA GLN A 482 4.02 16.32 30.09
C GLN A 482 2.69 15.95 30.72
N SER A 483 1.97 16.93 31.32
CA SER A 483 0.68 16.71 31.94
C SER A 483 -0.36 17.66 31.38
N LEU A 484 -1.60 17.17 31.23
CA LEU A 484 -2.79 17.94 30.92
C LEU A 484 -3.78 17.82 32.07
N VAL A 485 -4.18 18.97 32.63
CA VAL A 485 -5.22 19.04 33.66
C VAL A 485 -6.50 19.60 33.02
N ILE A 486 -7.60 18.90 33.23
CA ILE A 486 -8.92 19.30 32.72
C ILE A 486 -9.81 19.59 33.93
N ASP A 487 -10.31 20.80 34.02
CA ASP A 487 -11.13 21.30 35.16
C ASP A 487 -12.64 21.04 34.93
N ASN A 488 -13.42 21.14 36.01
CA ASN A 488 -14.86 20.98 36.00
C ASN A 488 -15.39 19.58 35.64
N ILE A 489 -14.63 18.56 35.93
CA ILE A 489 -15.01 17.16 35.77
C ILE A 489 -15.66 16.66 37.08
N ALA A 490 -16.98 16.46 37.05
CA ALA A 490 -17.74 16.11 38.25
C ALA A 490 -17.74 14.61 38.58
N VAL A 491 -17.60 13.77 37.57
CA VAL A 491 -17.61 12.29 37.64
C VAL A 491 -16.43 11.80 36.82
N GLU A 492 -15.80 10.72 37.33
CA GLU A 492 -14.66 10.12 36.61
C GLU A 492 -15.07 9.64 35.22
N PRO A 493 -14.44 10.18 34.14
CA PRO A 493 -14.74 9.82 32.77
C PRO A 493 -13.83 8.68 32.28
N VAL A 494 -14.17 8.17 31.09
CA VAL A 494 -13.25 7.34 30.32
C VAL A 494 -12.55 8.20 29.27
N PRO A 495 -11.20 8.26 29.24
CA PRO A 495 -10.48 9.04 28.25
C PRO A 495 -10.52 8.32 26.89
N SER A 496 -10.86 9.07 25.84
CA SER A 496 -10.77 8.66 24.43
C SER A 496 -9.51 9.29 23.86
N LEU A 497 -8.42 8.50 23.78
CA LEU A 497 -7.08 8.96 23.42
C LEU A 497 -6.76 8.69 21.95
N LEU A 498 -5.94 9.56 21.33
CA LEU A 498 -5.52 9.45 19.92
C LEU A 498 -6.71 9.24 18.96
N ARG A 499 -7.81 10.02 19.12
CA ARG A 499 -8.97 9.92 18.24
C ARG A 499 -8.54 9.94 16.77
N GLY A 500 -9.06 8.96 16.00
CA GLY A 500 -8.65 8.73 14.62
C GLY A 500 -7.18 8.36 14.44
N LEU A 501 -6.48 7.88 15.45
CA LEU A 501 -5.01 7.69 15.50
C LEU A 501 -4.27 8.95 15.02
N SER A 502 -4.42 10.06 15.75
CA SER A 502 -3.90 11.38 15.34
C SER A 502 -2.38 11.48 15.20
N ALA A 503 -1.64 10.44 15.56
CA ALA A 503 -0.19 10.29 15.32
C ALA A 503 0.17 8.80 15.21
N PRO A 504 1.19 8.43 14.40
CA PRO A 504 1.64 7.06 14.20
C PRO A 504 2.51 6.58 15.38
N VAL A 505 1.87 6.36 16.52
CA VAL A 505 2.52 5.95 17.78
C VAL A 505 1.82 4.74 18.39
N LYS A 506 2.54 4.00 19.22
CA LYS A 506 1.95 2.94 20.08
C LYS A 506 1.44 3.58 21.36
N LEU A 507 0.14 3.48 21.60
CA LEU A 507 -0.48 3.94 22.85
C LEU A 507 -0.31 2.85 23.92
N ASP A 508 0.25 3.23 25.05
CA ASP A 508 0.30 2.42 26.27
C ASP A 508 -0.56 3.09 27.34
N TYR A 509 -1.81 2.68 27.41
CA TYR A 509 -2.78 3.07 28.44
C TYR A 509 -3.57 1.86 28.90
N GLN A 510 -3.64 1.66 30.22
CA GLN A 510 -4.27 0.49 30.83
C GLN A 510 -5.78 0.73 31.01
N TYR A 511 -6.56 0.45 29.96
CA TYR A 511 -8.02 0.42 30.07
C TYR A 511 -8.49 -0.84 30.79
N SER A 512 -9.54 -0.72 31.64
CA SER A 512 -10.28 -1.91 32.07
C SER A 512 -11.23 -2.41 30.95
N ASP A 513 -11.65 -3.68 31.07
CA ASP A 513 -12.64 -4.26 30.14
C ASP A 513 -13.93 -3.43 30.09
N GLU A 514 -14.37 -2.90 31.25
CA GLU A 514 -15.55 -2.05 31.35
C GLU A 514 -15.36 -0.71 30.64
N GLN A 515 -14.18 -0.11 30.72
CA GLN A 515 -13.85 1.12 30.02
C GLN A 515 -13.81 0.90 28.51
N LEU A 516 -13.21 -0.22 28.07
CA LEU A 516 -13.21 -0.57 26.63
C LEU A 516 -14.62 -0.83 26.12
N ALA A 517 -15.44 -1.58 26.85
CA ALA A 517 -16.83 -1.82 26.50
C ALA A 517 -17.65 -0.52 26.47
N HIS A 518 -17.33 0.45 27.33
CA HIS A 518 -17.95 1.77 27.36
C HIS A 518 -17.58 2.60 26.12
N LEU A 519 -16.29 2.70 25.79
CA LEU A 519 -15.83 3.38 24.56
C LEU A 519 -16.42 2.73 23.30
N MET A 520 -16.41 1.38 23.23
CA MET A 520 -17.01 0.63 22.12
C MET A 520 -18.49 0.97 21.92
N ALA A 521 -19.22 1.23 23.00
CA ALA A 521 -20.64 1.56 22.94
C ALA A 521 -20.92 3.04 22.63
N TYR A 522 -20.13 3.95 23.20
CA TYR A 522 -20.51 5.35 23.30
C TYR A 522 -19.55 6.37 22.72
N ASP A 523 -18.29 6.02 22.40
CA ASP A 523 -17.36 6.99 21.83
C ASP A 523 -17.95 7.59 20.54
N THR A 524 -17.90 8.90 20.41
CA THR A 524 -18.37 9.61 19.22
C THR A 524 -17.40 9.51 18.05
N ASP A 525 -16.12 9.17 18.33
CA ASP A 525 -15.13 8.85 17.30
C ASP A 525 -15.28 7.39 16.83
N GLY A 526 -15.70 7.20 15.58
CA GLY A 526 -15.97 5.87 15.04
C GLY A 526 -14.73 4.98 14.98
N PHE A 527 -13.54 5.58 14.73
CA PHE A 527 -12.28 4.84 14.79
C PHE A 527 -12.00 4.35 16.22
N ASN A 528 -12.13 5.20 17.24
CA ASN A 528 -11.89 4.81 18.63
C ASN A 528 -12.89 3.76 19.13
N ARG A 529 -14.13 3.76 18.64
CA ARG A 529 -15.09 2.66 18.89
C ARG A 529 -14.56 1.32 18.40
N TRP A 530 -14.06 1.31 17.17
CA TRP A 530 -13.43 0.12 16.58
C TRP A 530 -12.16 -0.28 17.35
N ASP A 531 -11.31 0.68 17.67
CA ASP A 531 -10.06 0.45 18.39
C ASP A 531 -10.27 -0.13 19.79
N ALA A 532 -11.32 0.32 20.49
CA ALA A 532 -11.72 -0.26 21.76
C ALA A 532 -12.16 -1.73 21.63
N ALA A 533 -12.90 -2.07 20.57
CA ALA A 533 -13.28 -3.45 20.28
C ALA A 533 -12.06 -4.33 19.95
N GLN A 534 -11.11 -3.81 19.19
CA GLN A 534 -9.86 -4.50 18.86
C GLN A 534 -8.99 -4.70 20.11
N THR A 535 -8.87 -3.68 20.97
CA THR A 535 -8.07 -3.75 22.21
C THR A 535 -8.66 -4.77 23.18
N LEU A 536 -9.99 -4.77 23.41
CA LEU A 536 -10.68 -5.75 24.24
C LEU A 536 -10.47 -7.18 23.73
N SER A 537 -10.58 -7.36 22.41
CA SER A 537 -10.35 -8.66 21.78
C SER A 537 -8.89 -9.09 21.88
N LEU A 538 -7.94 -8.18 21.68
CA LEU A 538 -6.52 -8.45 21.70
C LEU A 538 -6.03 -8.88 23.08
N THR A 539 -6.44 -8.19 24.15
CA THR A 539 -6.09 -8.55 25.55
C THR A 539 -6.56 -9.98 25.86
N THR A 540 -7.80 -10.31 25.45
CA THR A 540 -8.34 -11.67 25.62
C THR A 540 -7.53 -12.71 24.81
N LEU A 541 -7.19 -12.40 23.56
CA LEU A 541 -6.46 -13.32 22.69
C LEU A 541 -5.01 -13.54 23.15
N GLN A 542 -4.34 -12.52 23.66
CA GLN A 542 -2.97 -12.64 24.20
C GLN A 542 -2.94 -13.56 25.40
N GLN A 543 -3.86 -13.39 26.37
CA GLN A 543 -3.95 -14.28 27.51
C GLN A 543 -4.24 -15.73 27.09
N LEU A 544 -5.18 -15.93 26.16
CA LEU A 544 -5.51 -17.27 25.67
C LEU A 544 -4.37 -17.90 24.86
N ALA A 545 -3.54 -17.11 24.18
CA ALA A 545 -2.36 -17.62 23.49
C ALA A 545 -1.30 -18.12 24.49
N GLU A 546 -1.11 -17.41 25.61
CA GLU A 546 -0.26 -17.88 26.71
C GLU A 546 -0.82 -19.17 27.34
N ASP A 547 -2.12 -19.20 27.64
CA ASP A 547 -2.79 -20.39 28.19
C ASP A 547 -2.67 -21.60 27.24
N SER A 548 -2.84 -21.39 25.95
CA SER A 548 -2.66 -22.41 24.92
C SER A 548 -1.21 -22.93 24.86
N PHE A 549 -0.24 -22.03 24.93
CA PHE A 549 1.17 -22.40 24.96
C PHE A 549 1.53 -23.24 26.20
N GLU A 550 0.97 -22.91 27.35
CA GLU A 550 1.16 -23.65 28.60
C GLU A 550 0.34 -24.96 28.66
N GLY A 551 -0.52 -25.21 27.67
CA GLY A 551 -1.40 -26.39 27.63
C GLY A 551 -2.55 -26.34 28.64
N LEU A 552 -2.96 -25.15 29.02
CA LEU A 552 -4.10 -24.93 29.93
C LEU A 552 -5.43 -25.03 29.16
N GLU A 553 -6.51 -25.25 29.90
CA GLU A 553 -7.86 -25.26 29.35
C GLU A 553 -8.28 -23.82 28.99
N LEU A 554 -8.60 -23.58 27.71
CA LEU A 554 -9.03 -22.27 27.24
C LEU A 554 -10.46 -21.97 27.71
N THR A 555 -10.65 -20.80 28.32
CA THR A 555 -11.98 -20.32 28.73
C THR A 555 -12.18 -18.88 28.35
N LEU A 556 -13.33 -18.56 27.71
CA LEU A 556 -13.67 -17.20 27.32
C LEU A 556 -14.55 -16.55 28.41
N ASN A 557 -14.16 -15.36 28.88
CA ASN A 557 -15.01 -14.60 29.80
C ASN A 557 -16.24 -14.01 29.08
N GLY A 558 -17.29 -13.68 29.82
CA GLY A 558 -18.54 -13.19 29.28
C GLY A 558 -18.46 -11.76 28.70
N ASN A 559 -17.49 -10.95 29.11
CA ASN A 559 -17.43 -9.53 28.78
C ASN A 559 -17.33 -9.29 27.26
N LEU A 560 -16.47 -10.07 26.58
CA LEU A 560 -16.32 -10.00 25.14
C LEU A 560 -17.59 -10.43 24.40
N ILE A 561 -18.22 -11.52 24.84
CA ILE A 561 -19.50 -12.02 24.28
C ILE A 561 -20.58 -10.96 24.41
N ASP A 562 -20.73 -10.37 25.60
CA ASP A 562 -21.75 -9.35 25.87
C ASP A 562 -21.51 -8.06 25.04
N ALA A 563 -20.25 -7.65 24.88
CA ALA A 563 -19.90 -6.50 24.05
C ALA A 563 -20.28 -6.73 22.58
N PHE A 564 -19.96 -7.90 22.01
CA PHE A 564 -20.33 -8.27 20.65
C PHE A 564 -21.85 -8.47 20.50
N ALA A 565 -22.53 -9.02 21.51
CA ALA A 565 -23.99 -9.13 21.48
C ALA A 565 -24.69 -7.77 21.42
N ARG A 566 -24.17 -6.77 22.13
CA ARG A 566 -24.68 -5.38 22.06
C ARG A 566 -24.40 -4.76 20.69
N LEU A 567 -23.18 -4.92 20.18
CA LEU A 567 -22.79 -4.45 18.84
C LEU A 567 -23.74 -4.95 17.75
N LEU A 568 -24.04 -6.27 17.74
CA LEU A 568 -24.89 -6.88 16.72
C LEU A 568 -26.38 -6.45 16.81
N LYS A 569 -26.80 -5.89 17.93
CA LYS A 569 -28.17 -5.36 18.13
C LYS A 569 -28.30 -3.88 17.83
N ASP A 570 -27.20 -3.16 17.70
CA ASP A 570 -27.23 -1.72 17.44
C ASP A 570 -27.42 -1.46 15.92
N GLU A 571 -28.66 -1.27 15.52
CA GLU A 571 -29.02 -1.00 14.11
C GLU A 571 -28.70 0.45 13.66
N SER A 572 -28.25 1.31 14.55
CA SER A 572 -27.86 2.68 14.24
C SER A 572 -26.45 2.79 13.62
N LEU A 573 -25.65 1.74 13.77
CA LEU A 573 -24.27 1.70 13.27
C LEU A 573 -24.20 1.38 11.79
N ASP A 574 -23.19 1.95 11.13
CA ASP A 574 -22.83 1.59 9.75
C ASP A 574 -22.50 0.09 9.67
N PRO A 575 -23.17 -0.68 8.79
CA PRO A 575 -22.89 -2.10 8.62
C PRO A 575 -21.42 -2.41 8.28
N ALA A 576 -20.74 -1.55 7.53
CA ALA A 576 -19.31 -1.74 7.22
C ALA A 576 -18.45 -1.65 8.50
N MET A 577 -18.75 -0.69 9.36
CA MET A 577 -18.07 -0.54 10.66
C MET A 577 -18.33 -1.74 11.57
N VAL A 578 -19.58 -2.23 11.66
CA VAL A 578 -19.92 -3.42 12.45
C VAL A 578 -19.17 -4.65 11.92
N ALA A 579 -19.08 -4.80 10.60
CA ALA A 579 -18.32 -5.88 9.97
C ALA A 579 -16.83 -5.85 10.38
N LEU A 580 -16.22 -4.67 10.42
CA LEU A 580 -14.82 -4.49 10.86
C LEU A 580 -14.65 -4.73 12.36
N MET A 581 -15.61 -4.31 13.19
CA MET A 581 -15.59 -4.59 14.64
C MET A 581 -15.76 -6.07 14.97
N LEU A 582 -16.48 -6.85 14.15
CA LEU A 582 -16.61 -8.30 14.26
C LEU A 582 -15.33 -9.06 13.88
N GLN A 583 -14.44 -8.45 13.14
CA GLN A 583 -13.15 -9.07 12.82
C GLN A 583 -12.24 -9.03 14.06
N LEU A 584 -11.90 -10.21 14.57
CA LEU A 584 -10.87 -10.29 15.62
C LEU A 584 -9.51 -9.85 15.09
N PRO A 585 -8.63 -9.31 15.96
CA PRO A 585 -7.24 -9.05 15.63
C PRO A 585 -6.62 -10.19 14.84
N GLY A 586 -5.92 -9.87 13.74
CA GLY A 586 -5.28 -10.85 12.88
C GLY A 586 -4.04 -11.47 13.54
N GLU A 587 -3.68 -12.70 13.14
CA GLU A 587 -2.48 -13.37 13.65
C GLU A 587 -1.20 -12.54 13.41
N ALA A 588 -1.12 -11.84 12.27
CA ALA A 588 0.01 -10.96 11.97
C ALA A 588 0.19 -9.82 12.99
N LEU A 589 -0.91 -9.21 13.45
CA LEU A 589 -0.86 -8.20 14.51
C LEU A 589 -0.48 -8.84 15.86
N MET A 590 -1.01 -10.01 16.16
CA MET A 590 -0.63 -10.75 17.38
C MET A 590 0.85 -11.13 17.37
N HIS A 591 1.39 -11.57 16.22
CA HIS A 591 2.83 -11.82 16.06
C HIS A 591 3.67 -10.56 16.32
N GLN A 592 3.19 -9.39 15.88
CA GLN A 592 3.93 -8.13 16.06
C GLN A 592 3.94 -7.66 17.54
N LEU A 593 2.93 -8.02 18.30
CA LEU A 593 2.76 -7.58 19.69
C LEU A 593 3.25 -8.62 20.73
N ALA A 594 3.62 -9.81 20.30
CA ALA A 594 4.13 -10.87 21.18
C ALA A 594 5.61 -10.63 21.50
N ASP A 595 6.01 -10.83 22.75
CA ASP A 595 7.42 -10.83 23.17
C ASP A 595 8.20 -11.99 22.53
N THR A 596 7.55 -13.13 22.41
CA THR A 596 8.04 -14.30 21.67
C THR A 596 6.88 -14.93 20.91
N ILE A 597 7.09 -15.14 19.60
CA ILE A 597 6.04 -15.63 18.71
C ILE A 597 5.95 -17.17 18.81
N HIS A 598 4.78 -17.66 19.20
CA HIS A 598 4.37 -19.06 19.19
C HIS A 598 3.22 -19.26 18.19
N PRO A 599 3.48 -19.50 16.90
CA PRO A 599 2.45 -19.42 15.84
C PRO A 599 1.23 -20.34 16.09
N ALA A 600 1.47 -21.58 16.53
CA ALA A 600 0.39 -22.53 16.79
C ALA A 600 -0.51 -22.07 17.96
N ALA A 601 0.07 -21.58 19.07
CA ALA A 601 -0.69 -21.12 20.22
C ALA A 601 -1.57 -19.90 19.89
N ILE A 602 -1.04 -18.97 19.10
CA ILE A 602 -1.77 -17.80 18.61
C ILE A 602 -2.95 -18.23 17.71
N HIS A 603 -2.71 -19.16 16.81
CA HIS A 603 -3.74 -19.71 15.92
C HIS A 603 -4.85 -20.41 16.73
N ASP A 604 -4.49 -21.25 17.70
CA ASP A 604 -5.43 -22.00 18.52
C ASP A 604 -6.29 -21.06 19.38
N ALA A 605 -5.68 -20.07 20.03
CA ALA A 605 -6.39 -19.06 20.82
C ALA A 605 -7.42 -18.30 19.97
N ARG A 606 -7.01 -17.84 18.80
CA ARG A 606 -7.88 -17.11 17.90
C ARG A 606 -9.05 -17.96 17.37
N ASN A 607 -8.79 -19.21 17.00
CA ASN A 607 -9.84 -20.14 16.59
C ASN A 607 -10.80 -20.46 17.73
N PHE A 608 -10.28 -20.67 18.95
CA PHE A 608 -11.11 -20.89 20.14
C PHE A 608 -12.11 -19.74 20.36
N VAL A 609 -11.63 -18.49 20.35
CA VAL A 609 -12.49 -17.31 20.53
C VAL A 609 -13.53 -17.21 19.40
N ARG A 610 -13.14 -17.44 18.14
CA ARG A 610 -14.07 -17.44 17.00
C ARG A 610 -15.21 -18.47 17.19
N VAL A 611 -14.87 -19.69 17.57
CA VAL A 611 -15.85 -20.76 17.80
C VAL A 611 -16.77 -20.42 18.98
N ALA A 612 -16.22 -19.90 20.07
CA ALA A 612 -16.98 -19.50 21.26
C ALA A 612 -17.99 -18.38 20.95
N LEU A 613 -17.52 -17.31 20.24
CA LEU A 613 -18.39 -16.22 19.79
C LEU A 613 -19.47 -16.71 18.82
N ALA A 614 -19.10 -17.55 17.84
CA ALA A 614 -20.05 -18.13 16.90
C ALA A 614 -21.15 -18.92 17.60
N GLY A 615 -20.79 -19.72 18.60
CA GLY A 615 -21.75 -20.49 19.41
C GLY A 615 -22.68 -19.63 20.24
N ALA A 616 -22.13 -18.65 20.96
CA ALA A 616 -22.88 -17.75 21.84
C ALA A 616 -23.80 -16.78 21.07
N LEU A 617 -23.38 -16.33 19.90
CA LEU A 617 -24.06 -15.29 19.11
C LEU A 617 -24.79 -15.83 17.87
N LYS A 618 -24.97 -17.16 17.76
CA LYS A 618 -25.52 -17.82 16.58
C LYS A 618 -26.81 -17.19 16.08
N ASP A 619 -27.75 -16.92 16.96
CA ASP A 619 -29.07 -16.38 16.58
C ASP A 619 -28.96 -14.95 16.06
N ASN A 620 -28.13 -14.10 16.70
CA ASN A 620 -27.87 -12.74 16.22
C ASN A 620 -27.19 -12.72 14.84
N LEU A 621 -26.20 -13.61 14.65
CA LEU A 621 -25.50 -13.74 13.38
C LEU A 621 -26.42 -14.23 12.24
N LEU A 622 -27.31 -15.15 12.56
CA LEU A 622 -28.32 -15.66 11.60
C LEU A 622 -29.34 -14.56 11.23
N ASP A 623 -29.77 -13.77 12.20
CA ASP A 623 -30.67 -12.63 11.96
C ASP A 623 -30.00 -11.60 11.04
N ILE A 624 -28.73 -11.24 11.28
CA ILE A 624 -27.96 -10.35 10.41
C ILE A 624 -27.82 -10.92 9.01
N TYR A 625 -27.40 -12.19 8.90
CA TYR A 625 -27.25 -12.83 7.61
C TYR A 625 -28.58 -12.77 6.81
N ASN A 626 -29.70 -13.15 7.40
CA ASN A 626 -31.01 -13.14 6.75
C ASN A 626 -31.44 -11.71 6.38
N ARG A 627 -31.23 -10.72 7.26
CA ARG A 627 -31.59 -9.32 7.02
C ARG A 627 -30.87 -8.73 5.81
N PHE A 628 -29.61 -9.07 5.62
CA PHE A 628 -28.79 -8.53 4.51
C PHE A 628 -28.71 -9.46 3.30
N ASN A 629 -29.21 -10.71 3.39
CA ASN A 629 -29.27 -11.64 2.26
C ASN A 629 -30.58 -11.46 1.45
N THR A 630 -30.86 -10.22 1.06
CA THR A 630 -32.01 -9.85 0.25
C THR A 630 -31.57 -9.45 -1.15
N PRO A 631 -32.23 -9.92 -2.23
CA PRO A 631 -31.91 -9.53 -3.59
C PRO A 631 -31.96 -7.99 -3.75
N ILE A 632 -30.92 -7.42 -4.30
CA ILE A 632 -30.81 -6.00 -4.64
C ILE A 632 -29.87 -5.88 -5.84
N ASP A 633 -30.16 -5.00 -6.78
CA ASP A 633 -29.27 -4.76 -7.93
C ASP A 633 -27.89 -4.33 -7.45
N TYR A 634 -26.87 -5.04 -7.93
CA TYR A 634 -25.48 -4.79 -7.49
C TYR A 634 -25.01 -3.39 -7.85
N ARG A 635 -24.46 -2.69 -6.86
CA ARG A 635 -23.72 -1.44 -7.00
C ARG A 635 -22.51 -1.44 -6.06
N PRO A 636 -21.33 -0.99 -6.51
CA PRO A 636 -20.13 -0.85 -5.68
C PRO A 636 -20.15 0.46 -4.89
N GLU A 637 -21.25 0.74 -4.18
CA GLU A 637 -21.45 1.95 -3.36
C GLU A 637 -21.38 1.60 -1.88
N ALA A 638 -20.96 2.54 -1.05
CA ALA A 638 -20.62 2.32 0.36
C ALA A 638 -21.76 1.63 1.15
N ASP A 639 -23.02 2.00 0.94
CA ASP A 639 -24.18 1.41 1.60
C ASP A 639 -24.32 -0.08 1.28
N GLN A 640 -24.17 -0.45 0.01
CA GLN A 640 -24.26 -1.86 -0.42
C GLN A 640 -23.01 -2.66 -0.05
N ILE A 641 -21.84 -2.06 -0.12
CA ILE A 641 -20.57 -2.68 0.32
C ILE A 641 -20.69 -3.03 1.81
N GLY A 642 -21.16 -2.12 2.66
CA GLY A 642 -21.37 -2.37 4.09
C GLY A 642 -22.31 -3.52 4.37
N ARG A 643 -23.44 -3.60 3.64
CA ARG A 643 -24.41 -4.71 3.75
C ARG A 643 -23.78 -6.06 3.41
N ARG A 644 -23.02 -6.15 2.29
CA ARG A 644 -22.34 -7.40 1.91
C ARG A 644 -21.22 -7.75 2.88
N SER A 645 -20.46 -6.78 3.36
CA SER A 645 -19.39 -6.98 4.33
C SER A 645 -19.92 -7.59 5.63
N LEU A 646 -21.00 -7.04 6.19
CA LEU A 646 -21.57 -7.52 7.43
C LEU A 646 -22.24 -8.89 7.26
N LYS A 647 -22.95 -9.11 6.13
CA LYS A 647 -23.51 -10.43 5.79
C LYS A 647 -22.43 -11.50 5.73
N ASN A 648 -21.33 -11.21 5.02
CA ASN A 648 -20.25 -12.17 4.82
C ASN A 648 -19.43 -12.39 6.10
N ALA A 649 -19.27 -11.38 6.97
CA ALA A 649 -18.70 -11.55 8.29
C ALA A 649 -19.55 -12.50 9.16
N ALA A 650 -20.87 -12.31 9.16
CA ALA A 650 -21.79 -13.20 9.86
C ALA A 650 -21.71 -14.64 9.32
N LEU A 651 -21.67 -14.83 7.99
CA LEU A 651 -21.51 -16.15 7.37
C LEU A 651 -20.22 -16.84 7.83
N GLY A 652 -19.10 -16.09 7.90
CA GLY A 652 -17.82 -16.62 8.37
C GLY A 652 -17.86 -17.19 9.79
N TYR A 653 -18.64 -16.60 10.70
CA TYR A 653 -18.89 -17.15 12.02
C TYR A 653 -19.87 -18.33 12.00
N LEU A 654 -20.95 -18.25 11.23
CA LEU A 654 -21.95 -19.32 11.11
C LEU A 654 -21.35 -20.63 10.59
N MET A 655 -20.29 -20.57 9.80
CA MET A 655 -19.52 -21.73 9.35
C MET A 655 -18.88 -22.56 10.48
N LEU A 656 -18.71 -21.96 11.65
CA LEU A 656 -18.06 -22.60 12.80
C LEU A 656 -19.04 -23.36 13.71
N VAL A 657 -20.36 -23.24 13.46
CA VAL A 657 -21.40 -23.79 14.35
C VAL A 657 -22.43 -24.64 13.57
N GLY A 658 -22.15 -25.93 13.47
CA GLY A 658 -23.03 -26.94 12.88
C GLY A 658 -23.13 -26.85 11.36
N ASP A 659 -24.06 -27.64 10.78
CA ASP A 659 -24.19 -27.82 9.31
C ASP A 659 -24.87 -26.64 8.62
N THR A 660 -25.62 -25.83 9.37
CA THR A 660 -26.39 -24.68 8.83
C THR A 660 -25.51 -23.70 8.06
N GLY A 661 -24.29 -23.40 8.58
CA GLY A 661 -23.37 -22.50 7.92
C GLY A 661 -22.91 -22.99 6.56
N ALA A 662 -22.60 -24.29 6.44
CA ALA A 662 -22.18 -24.91 5.18
C ALA A 662 -23.30 -24.87 4.13
N GLU A 663 -24.55 -25.10 4.53
CA GLU A 663 -25.72 -25.02 3.64
C GLU A 663 -25.96 -23.58 3.17
N LEU A 664 -25.85 -22.59 4.07
CA LEU A 664 -25.97 -21.16 3.73
C LEU A 664 -24.87 -20.72 2.78
N ALA A 665 -23.62 -21.09 3.03
CA ALA A 665 -22.48 -20.76 2.17
C ALA A 665 -22.63 -21.40 0.78
N TRP A 666 -23.06 -22.66 0.72
CA TRP A 666 -23.33 -23.33 -0.56
C TRP A 666 -24.44 -22.64 -1.35
N LEU A 667 -25.53 -22.29 -0.68
CA LEU A 667 -26.65 -21.58 -1.30
C LEU A 667 -26.22 -20.20 -1.81
N GLN A 668 -25.48 -19.44 -0.99
CA GLN A 668 -24.93 -18.15 -1.39
C GLN A 668 -24.00 -18.29 -2.59
N TYR A 669 -23.08 -19.29 -2.60
CA TYR A 669 -22.20 -19.55 -3.73
C TYR A 669 -22.96 -19.77 -5.04
N GLN A 670 -24.04 -20.53 -4.98
CA GLN A 670 -24.86 -20.83 -6.16
C GLN A 670 -25.68 -19.63 -6.65
N GLN A 671 -26.19 -18.79 -5.74
CA GLN A 671 -27.13 -17.71 -6.03
C GLN A 671 -26.47 -16.32 -6.18
N ALA A 672 -25.20 -16.18 -5.77
CA ALA A 672 -24.52 -14.90 -5.82
C ALA A 672 -24.49 -14.32 -7.25
N ASP A 673 -24.96 -13.09 -7.38
CA ASP A 673 -24.97 -12.28 -8.60
C ASP A 673 -23.75 -11.36 -8.70
N ASN A 674 -22.91 -11.34 -7.66
CA ASN A 674 -21.69 -10.55 -7.56
C ASN A 674 -20.52 -11.39 -7.04
N MET A 675 -19.30 -10.94 -7.37
CA MET A 675 -18.08 -11.67 -7.00
C MET A 675 -17.76 -11.59 -5.51
N THR A 676 -18.14 -10.51 -4.81
CA THR A 676 -17.91 -10.36 -3.36
C THR A 676 -18.56 -11.49 -2.58
N ASP A 677 -19.85 -11.71 -2.80
CA ASP A 677 -20.60 -12.77 -2.13
C ASP A 677 -20.16 -14.17 -2.58
N LYS A 678 -19.87 -14.34 -3.88
CA LYS A 678 -19.40 -15.62 -4.43
C LYS A 678 -18.06 -16.04 -3.85
N ALA A 679 -17.10 -15.10 -3.79
CA ALA A 679 -15.77 -15.35 -3.25
C ALA A 679 -15.79 -15.57 -1.72
N ALA A 680 -16.62 -14.81 -0.99
CA ALA A 680 -16.80 -15.00 0.44
C ALA A 680 -17.36 -16.39 0.76
N ALA A 681 -18.38 -16.83 0.02
CA ALA A 681 -18.94 -18.18 0.16
C ALA A 681 -17.93 -19.27 -0.21
N LEU A 682 -17.19 -19.11 -1.31
CA LEU A 682 -16.12 -20.04 -1.71
C LEU A 682 -15.04 -20.15 -0.63
N SER A 683 -14.55 -19.02 -0.11
CA SER A 683 -13.57 -19.00 0.95
C SER A 683 -14.07 -19.66 2.23
N ALA A 684 -15.33 -19.42 2.60
CA ALA A 684 -15.98 -20.03 3.75
C ALA A 684 -16.06 -21.56 3.61
N LEU A 685 -16.47 -22.06 2.47
CA LEU A 685 -16.55 -23.51 2.17
C LEU A 685 -15.16 -24.17 2.20
N VAL A 686 -14.16 -23.53 1.57
CA VAL A 686 -12.80 -24.08 1.46
C VAL A 686 -12.12 -24.18 2.83
N ASN A 687 -12.43 -23.28 3.76
CA ASN A 687 -11.86 -23.27 5.11
C ASN A 687 -12.64 -24.15 6.13
N SER A 688 -13.68 -24.89 5.72
CA SER A 688 -14.48 -25.72 6.60
C SER A 688 -14.35 -27.20 6.26
N PRO A 689 -13.79 -28.04 7.17
CA PRO A 689 -13.76 -29.49 6.97
C PRO A 689 -15.15 -30.11 6.80
N ALA A 690 -16.17 -29.57 7.48
CA ALA A 690 -17.55 -30.04 7.38
C ALA A 690 -18.18 -29.78 6.00
N ALA A 691 -17.62 -28.85 5.22
CA ALA A 691 -18.10 -28.48 3.89
C ALA A 691 -17.25 -29.05 2.75
N ALA A 692 -16.39 -30.06 2.98
CA ALA A 692 -15.39 -30.55 2.02
C ALA A 692 -15.98 -30.93 0.63
N ASP A 693 -17.16 -31.57 0.59
CA ASP A 693 -17.83 -31.93 -0.67
C ASP A 693 -18.32 -30.70 -1.43
N TYR A 694 -18.92 -29.72 -0.73
CA TYR A 694 -19.30 -28.44 -1.31
C TYR A 694 -18.07 -27.64 -1.79
N ALA A 695 -17.00 -27.60 -1.01
CA ALA A 695 -15.76 -26.93 -1.36
C ALA A 695 -15.15 -27.49 -2.66
N THR A 696 -15.08 -28.83 -2.77
CA THR A 696 -14.59 -29.51 -3.97
C THR A 696 -15.40 -29.16 -5.21
N GLN A 697 -16.73 -29.18 -5.08
CA GLN A 697 -17.63 -28.83 -6.17
C GLN A 697 -17.54 -27.34 -6.53
N ALA A 698 -17.48 -26.45 -5.53
CA ALA A 698 -17.36 -25.00 -5.71
C ALA A 698 -16.06 -24.63 -6.43
N LEU A 699 -14.91 -25.14 -5.97
CA LEU A 699 -13.61 -24.89 -6.60
C LEU A 699 -13.58 -25.30 -8.07
N LYS A 700 -14.12 -26.49 -8.37
CA LYS A 700 -14.18 -27.00 -9.74
C LYS A 700 -15.09 -26.16 -10.64
N THR A 701 -16.29 -25.81 -10.16
CA THR A 701 -17.25 -25.01 -10.95
C THR A 701 -16.76 -23.58 -11.12
N PHE A 702 -16.09 -23.00 -10.10
CA PHE A 702 -15.50 -21.68 -10.18
C PHE A 702 -14.39 -21.62 -11.24
N GLU A 703 -13.44 -22.58 -11.20
CA GLU A 703 -12.39 -22.70 -12.21
C GLU A 703 -12.96 -22.83 -13.61
N GLN A 704 -13.96 -23.73 -13.81
CA GLN A 704 -14.58 -23.94 -15.12
C GLN A 704 -15.26 -22.68 -15.65
N GLN A 705 -15.90 -21.91 -14.76
CA GLN A 705 -16.61 -20.68 -15.12
C GLN A 705 -15.67 -19.53 -15.48
N TYR A 706 -14.52 -19.41 -14.78
CA TYR A 706 -13.66 -18.23 -14.84
C TYR A 706 -12.24 -18.50 -15.36
N ARG A 707 -12.00 -19.67 -15.97
CA ARG A 707 -10.63 -20.06 -16.42
C ARG A 707 -9.96 -19.07 -17.35
N ASP A 708 -10.74 -18.30 -18.11
CA ASP A 708 -10.24 -17.32 -19.08
C ASP A 708 -10.12 -15.91 -18.48
N GLU A 709 -10.51 -15.73 -17.19
CA GLU A 709 -10.48 -14.48 -16.46
C GLU A 709 -9.26 -14.47 -15.51
N ALA A 710 -8.14 -13.93 -15.95
CA ALA A 710 -6.87 -14.01 -15.24
C ALA A 710 -6.93 -13.48 -13.80
N LEU A 711 -7.64 -12.35 -13.57
CA LEU A 711 -7.77 -11.74 -12.23
C LEU A 711 -8.65 -12.61 -11.30
N VAL A 712 -9.69 -13.24 -11.84
CA VAL A 712 -10.53 -14.16 -11.07
C VAL A 712 -9.77 -15.44 -10.72
N MET A 713 -8.93 -15.92 -11.64
CA MET A 713 -8.07 -17.09 -11.36
C MET A 713 -6.97 -16.76 -10.34
N ASN A 714 -6.49 -15.52 -10.27
CA ASN A 714 -5.61 -15.08 -9.18
C ASN A 714 -6.32 -15.14 -7.83
N LEU A 715 -7.57 -14.71 -7.75
CA LEU A 715 -8.39 -14.84 -6.54
C LEU A 715 -8.63 -16.31 -6.16
N TRP A 716 -8.91 -17.18 -7.13
CA TRP A 716 -9.06 -18.62 -6.93
C TRP A 716 -7.78 -19.27 -6.37
N LEU A 717 -6.61 -18.89 -6.87
CA LEU A 717 -5.31 -19.33 -6.33
C LEU A 717 -5.12 -18.83 -4.90
N GLN A 718 -5.41 -17.57 -4.65
CA GLN A 718 -5.25 -16.94 -3.33
C GLN A 718 -6.16 -17.59 -2.27
N ILE A 719 -7.44 -17.81 -2.57
CA ILE A 719 -8.38 -18.46 -1.62
C ILE A 719 -7.84 -19.83 -1.17
N GLN A 720 -7.23 -20.58 -2.06
CA GLN A 720 -6.66 -21.88 -1.74
C GLN A 720 -5.30 -21.77 -1.00
N ALA A 721 -4.49 -20.78 -1.35
CA ALA A 721 -3.20 -20.53 -0.70
C ALA A 721 -3.38 -20.16 0.79
N ILE A 722 -4.36 -19.30 1.09
CA ILE A 722 -4.63 -18.81 2.46
C ILE A 722 -5.49 -19.78 3.30
N ASN A 723 -5.89 -20.91 2.74
CA ASN A 723 -6.67 -21.92 3.46
C ASN A 723 -5.85 -22.52 4.61
N SER A 724 -6.30 -22.28 5.84
CA SER A 724 -5.62 -22.71 7.08
C SER A 724 -5.74 -24.21 7.40
N GLN A 725 -6.56 -24.98 6.64
CA GLN A 725 -6.65 -26.41 6.81
C GLN A 725 -5.29 -27.10 6.57
N SER A 726 -5.04 -28.21 7.27
CA SER A 726 -3.80 -28.99 7.14
C SER A 726 -3.46 -29.31 5.68
N GLY A 727 -2.18 -29.51 5.39
CA GLY A 727 -1.68 -29.79 4.04
C GLY A 727 -1.58 -28.56 3.15
N GLY A 728 -1.50 -27.35 3.74
CA GLY A 728 -1.40 -26.09 3.01
C GLY A 728 -0.27 -26.06 1.97
N LEU A 729 0.94 -26.46 2.37
CA LEU A 729 2.10 -26.47 1.47
C LEU A 729 1.89 -27.42 0.27
N SER A 730 1.49 -28.66 0.51
CA SER A 730 1.26 -29.62 -0.60
C SER A 730 0.19 -29.15 -1.58
N ARG A 731 -0.82 -28.41 -1.08
CA ARG A 731 -1.85 -27.79 -1.93
C ARG A 731 -1.25 -26.68 -2.80
N VAL A 732 -0.40 -25.85 -2.24
CA VAL A 732 0.31 -24.78 -2.99
C VAL A 732 1.24 -25.38 -4.05
N GLU A 733 2.02 -26.39 -3.71
CA GLU A 733 2.90 -27.11 -4.66
C GLU A 733 2.08 -27.70 -5.83
N ALA A 734 0.93 -28.32 -5.55
CA ALA A 734 0.05 -28.83 -6.60
C ALA A 734 -0.52 -27.70 -7.48
N LEU A 735 -0.82 -26.53 -6.92
CA LEU A 735 -1.31 -25.38 -7.66
C LEU A 735 -0.21 -24.70 -8.49
N MET A 736 1.06 -24.82 -8.13
CA MET A 736 2.17 -24.35 -8.98
C MET A 736 2.27 -25.10 -10.31
N GLU A 737 1.83 -26.36 -10.35
CA GLU A 737 1.75 -27.16 -11.58
C GLU A 737 0.45 -26.92 -12.39
N HIS A 738 -0.47 -26.11 -11.84
CA HIS A 738 -1.75 -25.83 -12.49
C HIS A 738 -1.58 -24.81 -13.62
N SER A 739 -2.33 -24.98 -14.73
CA SER A 739 -2.25 -24.09 -15.91
C SER A 739 -2.59 -22.61 -15.63
N ALA A 740 -3.30 -22.34 -14.54
CA ALA A 740 -3.59 -20.97 -14.09
C ALA A 740 -2.39 -20.26 -13.49
N PHE A 741 -1.32 -20.98 -13.09
CA PHE A 741 -0.13 -20.42 -12.44
C PHE A 741 1.07 -20.31 -13.40
N THR A 742 1.89 -19.31 -13.20
CA THR A 742 3.23 -19.20 -13.78
C THR A 742 4.10 -18.28 -12.92
N MET A 743 5.37 -18.63 -12.77
CA MET A 743 6.38 -17.83 -12.06
C MET A 743 6.72 -16.49 -12.78
N ASN A 744 6.39 -16.38 -14.07
CA ASN A 744 6.73 -15.22 -14.87
C ASN A 744 5.76 -14.03 -14.66
N ASN A 745 4.62 -14.25 -13.99
CA ASN A 745 3.65 -13.19 -13.74
C ASN A 745 3.63 -12.79 -12.26
N PRO A 746 3.97 -11.54 -11.92
CA PRO A 746 4.02 -11.06 -10.52
C PRO A 746 2.72 -11.24 -9.75
N ASN A 747 1.55 -11.05 -10.39
CA ASN A 747 0.26 -11.18 -9.74
C ASN A 747 -0.01 -12.62 -9.30
N LYS A 748 0.37 -13.60 -10.12
CA LYS A 748 0.22 -15.03 -9.80
C LYS A 748 1.15 -15.46 -8.67
N VAL A 749 2.40 -14.99 -8.70
CA VAL A 749 3.37 -15.24 -7.62
C VAL A 749 2.86 -14.66 -6.30
N ARG A 750 2.36 -13.43 -6.30
CA ARG A 750 1.77 -12.81 -5.10
C ARG A 750 0.53 -13.57 -4.61
N SER A 751 -0.36 -13.97 -5.51
CA SER A 751 -1.61 -14.65 -5.14
C SER A 751 -1.37 -16.02 -4.52
N LEU A 752 -0.46 -16.82 -5.07
CA LEU A 752 -0.21 -18.18 -4.61
C LEU A 752 0.91 -18.23 -3.55
N ILE A 753 2.12 -17.85 -3.92
CA ILE A 753 3.30 -17.97 -3.04
C ILE A 753 3.23 -16.91 -1.94
N GLY A 754 3.00 -15.64 -2.29
CA GLY A 754 2.83 -14.57 -1.33
C GLY A 754 1.66 -14.82 -0.38
N GLY A 755 0.51 -15.24 -0.90
CA GLY A 755 -0.67 -15.60 -0.10
C GLY A 755 -0.39 -16.70 0.91
N PHE A 756 0.32 -17.76 0.52
CA PHE A 756 0.72 -18.83 1.42
C PHE A 756 1.70 -18.35 2.50
N CYS A 757 2.77 -17.70 2.09
CA CYS A 757 3.86 -17.35 3.02
C CYS A 757 3.51 -16.20 3.98
N SER A 758 2.58 -15.30 3.60
CA SER A 758 2.26 -14.11 4.39
C SER A 758 0.88 -14.13 5.06
N ALA A 759 -0.05 -15.00 4.61
CA ALA A 759 -1.41 -15.03 5.15
C ALA A 759 -1.88 -16.41 5.65
N ASN A 760 -1.16 -17.50 5.30
CA ASN A 760 -1.44 -18.84 5.84
C ASN A 760 -0.41 -19.19 6.93
N LEU A 761 -0.38 -18.37 8.00
CA LEU A 761 0.71 -18.40 8.98
C LEU A 761 0.84 -19.75 9.68
N VAL A 762 -0.27 -20.42 10.00
CA VAL A 762 -0.25 -21.73 10.69
C VAL A 762 0.42 -22.83 9.86
N ASN A 763 0.22 -22.85 8.53
CA ASN A 763 0.86 -23.83 7.66
C ASN A 763 2.28 -23.40 7.23
N PHE A 764 2.50 -22.11 7.01
CA PHE A 764 3.81 -21.57 6.68
C PHE A 764 4.82 -21.79 7.81
N HIS A 765 4.39 -21.52 9.06
CA HIS A 765 5.19 -21.74 10.27
C HIS A 765 5.02 -23.17 10.82
N SER A 766 4.90 -24.17 9.97
CA SER A 766 4.91 -25.56 10.43
C SER A 766 6.23 -25.92 11.14
N ALA A 767 6.14 -26.71 12.22
CA ALA A 767 7.29 -26.99 13.11
C ALA A 767 8.47 -27.67 12.43
N ASP A 768 8.26 -28.33 11.29
CA ASP A 768 9.31 -28.98 10.47
C ASP A 768 10.06 -28.00 9.55
N GLY A 769 9.66 -26.72 9.48
CA GLY A 769 10.26 -25.69 8.65
C GLY A 769 10.09 -25.88 7.15
N ALA A 770 9.13 -26.70 6.71
CA ALA A 770 8.92 -26.98 5.28
C ALA A 770 8.51 -25.71 4.52
N GLY A 771 7.69 -24.82 5.14
CA GLY A 771 7.31 -23.53 4.55
C GLY A 771 8.51 -22.61 4.31
N TYR A 772 9.49 -22.61 5.20
CA TYR A 772 10.70 -21.78 5.06
C TYR A 772 11.60 -22.25 3.93
N ARG A 773 11.81 -23.58 3.82
CA ARG A 773 12.55 -24.19 2.70
C ARG A 773 11.88 -23.90 1.36
N PHE A 774 10.58 -24.10 1.29
CA PHE A 774 9.78 -23.76 0.11
C PHE A 774 10.01 -22.32 -0.32
N LEU A 775 9.86 -21.36 0.60
CA LEU A 775 10.03 -19.93 0.31
C LEU A 775 11.45 -19.61 -0.16
N CYS A 776 12.47 -20.15 0.48
CA CYS A 776 13.87 -20.01 0.07
C CYS A 776 14.09 -20.47 -1.39
N ASP A 777 13.57 -21.63 -1.76
CA ASP A 777 13.70 -22.18 -3.12
C ASP A 777 12.99 -21.26 -4.15
N GLN A 778 11.82 -20.68 -3.82
CA GLN A 778 11.13 -19.75 -4.72
C GLN A 778 11.89 -18.42 -4.88
N ILE A 779 12.46 -17.86 -3.81
CA ILE A 779 13.29 -16.66 -3.86
C ILE A 779 14.50 -16.88 -4.77
N LEU A 780 15.22 -17.98 -4.58
CA LEU A 780 16.39 -18.31 -5.39
C LEU A 780 16.04 -18.56 -6.86
N SER A 781 14.87 -19.11 -7.16
CA SER A 781 14.40 -19.30 -8.53
C SER A 781 14.14 -17.97 -9.26
N LEU A 782 13.67 -16.95 -8.51
CA LEU A 782 13.39 -15.61 -9.03
C LEU A 782 14.60 -14.68 -9.06
N ASN A 783 15.71 -15.05 -8.42
CA ASN A 783 16.89 -14.20 -8.23
C ASN A 783 17.33 -13.45 -9.51
N LYS A 784 17.35 -14.14 -10.66
CA LYS A 784 17.83 -13.55 -11.93
C LYS A 784 16.71 -13.16 -12.89
N THR A 785 15.50 -13.63 -12.66
CA THR A 785 14.37 -13.40 -13.56
C THR A 785 13.51 -12.22 -13.14
N ASN A 786 13.22 -12.08 -11.84
CA ASN A 786 12.51 -10.94 -11.29
C ASN A 786 12.98 -10.63 -9.86
N PRO A 787 14.11 -9.92 -9.71
CA PRO A 787 14.71 -9.62 -8.41
C PRO A 787 13.83 -8.82 -7.48
N GLN A 788 13.01 -7.90 -7.98
CA GLN A 788 12.10 -7.09 -7.16
C GLN A 788 11.03 -7.95 -6.47
N VAL A 789 10.42 -8.89 -7.20
CA VAL A 789 9.45 -9.82 -6.61
C VAL A 789 10.15 -10.76 -5.62
N ALA A 790 11.34 -11.26 -5.96
CA ALA A 790 12.13 -12.12 -5.07
C ALA A 790 12.49 -11.40 -3.76
N ALA A 791 12.94 -10.16 -3.82
CA ALA A 791 13.32 -9.37 -2.65
C ALA A 791 12.14 -9.19 -1.68
N ARG A 792 10.94 -8.91 -2.19
CA ARG A 792 9.72 -8.79 -1.37
C ARG A 792 9.32 -10.11 -0.71
N LEU A 793 9.61 -11.23 -1.34
CA LEU A 793 9.35 -12.56 -0.77
C LEU A 793 10.29 -12.91 0.40
N VAL A 794 11.40 -12.19 0.62
CA VAL A 794 12.29 -12.42 1.78
C VAL A 794 11.64 -11.99 3.10
N THR A 795 10.73 -11.01 3.07
CA THR A 795 10.14 -10.37 4.25
C THR A 795 9.66 -11.35 5.34
N PRO A 796 8.94 -12.44 5.04
CA PRO A 796 8.50 -13.37 6.09
C PRO A 796 9.64 -14.01 6.91
N LEU A 797 10.87 -14.04 6.39
CA LEU A 797 12.03 -14.61 7.09
C LEU A 797 12.81 -13.58 7.92
N THR A 798 12.60 -12.28 7.72
CA THR A 798 13.43 -11.23 8.31
C THR A 798 13.31 -11.11 9.83
N ARG A 799 12.15 -11.50 10.38
CA ARG A 799 11.83 -11.40 11.81
C ARG A 799 12.11 -12.67 12.61
N TRP A 800 13.01 -13.53 12.12
CA TRP A 800 13.31 -14.82 12.74
C TRP A 800 13.68 -14.75 14.22
N LYS A 801 14.29 -13.63 14.67
CA LYS A 801 14.72 -13.44 16.07
C LYS A 801 13.55 -13.38 17.08
N GLU A 802 12.36 -13.05 16.59
CA GLU A 802 11.15 -12.88 17.40
C GLU A 802 10.42 -14.22 17.66
N PHE A 803 10.73 -15.24 16.87
CA PHE A 803 10.08 -16.56 16.96
C PHE A 803 10.73 -17.47 18.01
N ALA A 804 9.90 -18.26 18.67
CA ALA A 804 10.36 -19.34 19.54
C ALA A 804 11.07 -20.44 18.73
N GLU A 805 11.98 -21.19 19.39
CA GLU A 805 12.56 -22.38 18.78
C GLU A 805 11.48 -23.48 18.57
N PRO A 806 11.54 -24.26 17.52
CA PRO A 806 12.63 -24.36 16.53
C PRO A 806 12.52 -23.37 15.34
N HIS A 807 11.46 -22.57 15.24
CA HIS A 807 11.17 -21.68 14.13
C HIS A 807 12.30 -20.69 13.88
N SER A 808 12.77 -20.03 14.95
CA SER A 808 13.88 -19.07 14.89
C SER A 808 15.10 -19.64 14.16
N GLN A 809 15.56 -20.80 14.60
CA GLN A 809 16.74 -21.43 14.00
C GLN A 809 16.52 -21.88 12.56
N LEU A 810 15.32 -22.42 12.24
CA LEU A 810 14.98 -22.89 10.89
C LEU A 810 14.88 -21.73 9.92
N MET A 811 14.21 -20.63 10.31
CA MET A 811 14.11 -19.41 9.48
C MET A 811 15.49 -18.80 9.22
N ARG A 812 16.33 -18.68 10.28
CA ARG A 812 17.69 -18.17 10.15
C ARG A 812 18.53 -19.01 9.19
N SER A 813 18.41 -20.34 9.25
CA SER A 813 19.16 -21.27 8.38
C SER A 813 18.82 -21.02 6.90
N GLU A 814 17.54 -20.84 6.57
CA GLU A 814 17.14 -20.59 5.18
C GLU A 814 17.53 -19.17 4.72
N LEU A 815 17.45 -18.18 5.61
CA LEU A 815 17.91 -16.82 5.33
C LEU A 815 19.42 -16.78 5.07
N GLN A 816 20.22 -17.56 5.84
CA GLN A 816 21.66 -17.70 5.63
C GLN A 816 21.95 -18.36 4.28
N LYS A 817 21.21 -19.41 3.90
CA LYS A 817 21.32 -20.06 2.59
C LYS A 817 21.06 -19.09 1.45
N ILE A 818 20.06 -18.18 1.59
CA ILE A 818 19.82 -17.14 0.61
C ILE A 818 21.02 -16.18 0.53
N ALA A 819 21.51 -15.68 1.68
CA ALA A 819 22.61 -14.74 1.73
C ALA A 819 23.94 -15.31 1.15
N ASP A 820 24.15 -16.61 1.26
CA ASP A 820 25.34 -17.32 0.78
C ASP A 820 25.24 -17.72 -0.71
N GLU A 821 24.12 -17.48 -1.40
CA GLU A 821 23.92 -17.86 -2.81
C GLU A 821 24.90 -17.13 -3.74
N PRO A 822 25.73 -17.86 -4.51
CA PRO A 822 26.63 -17.23 -5.47
C PRO A 822 25.88 -16.48 -6.57
N GLY A 823 26.19 -15.18 -6.73
CA GLY A 823 25.55 -14.33 -7.75
C GLY A 823 24.16 -13.84 -7.35
N LEU A 824 23.91 -13.73 -6.06
CA LEU A 824 22.73 -13.08 -5.52
C LEU A 824 22.70 -11.60 -5.96
N VAL A 825 21.55 -11.11 -6.43
CA VAL A 825 21.38 -9.72 -6.84
C VAL A 825 21.31 -8.79 -5.63
N LYS A 826 21.61 -7.49 -5.85
CA LYS A 826 21.68 -6.48 -4.79
C LYS A 826 20.38 -6.36 -3.99
N ASP A 827 19.23 -6.46 -4.65
CA ASP A 827 17.89 -6.38 -4.05
C ASP A 827 17.72 -7.40 -2.91
N ILE A 828 17.99 -8.67 -3.20
CA ILE A 828 17.84 -9.76 -2.24
C ILE A 828 18.97 -9.74 -1.21
N TYR A 829 20.20 -9.46 -1.67
CA TYR A 829 21.40 -9.47 -0.81
C TYR A 829 21.27 -8.47 0.33
N GLU A 830 20.81 -7.24 0.05
CA GLU A 830 20.65 -6.20 1.07
C GLU A 830 19.70 -6.64 2.19
N ILE A 831 18.50 -7.17 1.82
CA ILE A 831 17.50 -7.60 2.81
C ILE A 831 18.00 -8.81 3.60
N ALA A 832 18.53 -9.83 2.91
CA ALA A 832 18.98 -11.05 3.58
C ALA A 832 20.12 -10.79 4.56
N THR A 833 21.14 -10.01 4.17
CA THR A 833 22.32 -9.75 5.02
C THR A 833 22.02 -8.79 6.18
N LYS A 834 21.17 -7.78 5.99
CA LYS A 834 20.76 -6.89 7.09
C LYS A 834 19.88 -7.60 8.12
N SER A 835 19.18 -8.66 7.71
CA SER A 835 18.26 -9.40 8.59
C SER A 835 18.95 -10.50 9.40
N LEU A 836 20.14 -10.97 9.05
CA LEU A 836 20.95 -11.95 9.79
C LEU A 836 21.63 -11.34 11.02
#